data_f6ea021cfd1b9d92df9d0d64754485bf
#
_entry.id   f6ea021cfd1b9d92df9d0d64754485bf
#
_cell.length_a   1.000
_cell.length_b   1.000
_cell.length_c   1.000
_cell.angle_alpha   90.00
_cell.angle_beta   90.00
_cell.angle_gamma   90.00
#
_symmetry.space_group_name_H-M   'P 1'
#
loop_
_entity.id
_entity.type
_entity.pdbx_description
1 polymer ?
#
loop_
_entity_poly.entity_id
_entity_poly.type
_entity_poly.pdbx_seq_one_letter_code
_entity_poly.pdbx_strand_id
1 'polypeptide(L)'
;MKLLFNIEYQTTFGEYLMLNILSKDNASKVTQYKMSALDGTHWSYQLTKTAKPGTYIDYYYSVYRGDDETRHEWLVEPHRVEFAAQKGTCYTIFDHWIDIPEDAYLYSSAFTDCIMACQRELSMPTEFERTVRLKVRAPQLRIGQQLAVVGGCDALGNWDANKALPMFEHEYHEWVVSLDASTLPQTFEFKFVMLGIDQPLWEEGPNRTISLINIEAYEVVIYELSQSNFSVFSWKGAGMVIPIFSLRSKGSFGVGDFGDLKMMVDWANKTNMRVIQVLPINDTNMTGTWQDSYPYNSISIYALHPQYTDFRQLPEIKDEKLKNKFEQLRQELNALPQIDYERMFAAKMDYLHILFDQEWKHVKATKDYKQFFDDNKGWLVPYAQFCVNRDKYGTADFNQWPKESSKFKVQSLKGLDFWYFVQYNLDKQMQSAHEYARQHRVILKGDIPIGISRDGVEAWVEPKYFNLNGQAGAPPDPFSADGQNWGFPTYNWDEMLKDDCAWWVRRFRKMAQYFDAYRIDHVLGFFRIWEIPVPEKSGLMGQFSPALGLSKEEIDAYGVNFNDGLFLVDHKRNDRWHPRIAVQYQQAYEELDEGQKYNFNRLYNDYFYRRNNQFWYQEAMKKLPRLTQATRMLCCAEDLGMVPDCVPWVMKELRILSLEIQSMPKDDKVRFGHLSQNPYLSVCTISTHDMPTLRQWWDEDNERTQDYFNTMLYRGGNAPHPLPGWLAKDIVSRHLTSPSMLCLLSLQDWLSIDEKLRLPDQNAERINIPANPRHYWRYRMHLTIEDLMQADSLNEEIKTLIKQSGRK
;
A
#
# COMPACT_ATOMS: atom_id res chain seq x y z
N MET A 1 -8.38 -23.64 -32.97
CA MET A 1 -8.48 -24.03 -31.56
C MET A 1 -9.81 -23.56 -31.02
N LYS A 2 -10.51 -24.43 -30.35
CA LYS A 2 -11.82 -24.18 -29.71
C LYS A 2 -11.61 -24.14 -28.20
N LEU A 3 -12.15 -23.12 -27.56
CA LEU A 3 -12.11 -22.94 -26.10
C LEU A 3 -13.56 -22.92 -25.61
N LEU A 4 -13.88 -23.75 -24.64
CA LEU A 4 -15.19 -23.76 -23.98
C LEU A 4 -14.96 -23.45 -22.51
N PHE A 5 -15.37 -22.25 -22.09
CA PHE A 5 -15.31 -21.80 -20.71
C PHE A 5 -16.63 -22.15 -20.00
N ASN A 6 -16.54 -22.78 -18.86
CA ASN A 6 -17.68 -23.15 -18.03
C ASN A 6 -17.39 -22.70 -16.59
N ILE A 7 -18.39 -22.09 -15.94
CA ILE A 7 -18.33 -21.71 -14.53
C ILE A 7 -19.69 -21.91 -13.88
N GLU A 8 -19.67 -22.43 -12.65
CA GLU A 8 -20.85 -22.51 -11.79
C GLU A 8 -20.91 -21.28 -10.90
N TYR A 9 -21.95 -20.45 -11.09
CA TYR A 9 -22.16 -19.25 -10.31
C TYR A 9 -23.63 -18.89 -10.24
N GLN A 10 -24.19 -18.83 -9.03
CA GLN A 10 -25.61 -18.49 -8.80
C GLN A 10 -25.83 -16.98 -8.98
N THR A 11 -26.58 -16.61 -10.03
CA THR A 11 -27.00 -15.22 -10.25
C THR A 11 -28.41 -14.99 -9.72
N THR A 12 -28.75 -13.70 -9.48
CA THR A 12 -30.12 -13.27 -9.20
C THR A 12 -30.82 -12.82 -10.49
N PHE A 13 -32.13 -12.68 -10.42
CA PHE A 13 -32.92 -12.30 -11.59
C PHE A 13 -32.46 -10.97 -12.19
N GLY A 14 -32.21 -10.98 -13.49
CA GLY A 14 -31.71 -9.83 -14.26
C GLY A 14 -30.18 -9.70 -14.29
N GLU A 15 -29.45 -10.56 -13.58
CA GLU A 15 -28.00 -10.63 -13.67
C GLU A 15 -27.53 -11.63 -14.72
N TYR A 16 -26.31 -11.39 -15.23
CA TYR A 16 -25.61 -12.30 -16.14
C TYR A 16 -24.09 -12.19 -15.97
N LEU A 17 -23.39 -13.22 -16.40
CA LEU A 17 -21.92 -13.24 -16.38
C LEU A 17 -21.31 -12.72 -17.67
N MET A 18 -20.18 -12.03 -17.53
CA MET A 18 -19.27 -11.68 -18.60
C MET A 18 -17.94 -12.40 -18.42
N LEU A 19 -17.43 -12.98 -19.50
CA LEU A 19 -16.04 -13.43 -19.60
C LEU A 19 -15.19 -12.26 -20.09
N ASN A 20 -14.19 -11.87 -19.30
CA ASN A 20 -13.30 -10.74 -19.57
C ASN A 20 -11.91 -11.26 -19.92
N ILE A 21 -11.45 -11.08 -21.16
CA ILE A 21 -10.11 -11.49 -21.60
C ILE A 21 -9.16 -10.30 -21.56
N LEU A 22 -8.06 -10.45 -20.82
CA LEU A 22 -7.03 -9.45 -20.66
C LEU A 22 -6.13 -9.36 -21.90
N SER A 23 -5.76 -8.15 -22.30
CA SER A 23 -4.80 -7.94 -23.39
C SER A 23 -3.37 -8.05 -22.88
N LYS A 24 -2.51 -8.79 -23.60
CA LYS A 24 -1.08 -8.91 -23.28
C LYS A 24 -0.31 -7.60 -23.41
N ASP A 25 -0.70 -6.76 -24.37
CA ASP A 25 0.03 -5.53 -24.69
C ASP A 25 -0.41 -4.34 -23.84
N ASN A 26 -1.59 -4.44 -23.22
CA ASN A 26 -2.14 -3.38 -22.38
C ASN A 26 -3.12 -3.98 -21.36
N ALA A 27 -2.68 -4.12 -20.12
CA ALA A 27 -3.49 -4.65 -19.01
C ALA A 27 -4.78 -3.85 -18.72
N SER A 28 -4.91 -2.63 -19.29
CA SER A 28 -6.13 -1.84 -19.19
C SER A 28 -7.14 -2.14 -20.31
N LYS A 29 -6.76 -2.95 -21.30
CA LYS A 29 -7.64 -3.29 -22.42
C LYS A 29 -8.20 -4.70 -22.23
N VAL A 30 -9.50 -4.76 -21.99
CA VAL A 30 -10.27 -5.98 -21.78
C VAL A 30 -11.21 -6.21 -22.97
N THR A 31 -11.30 -7.46 -23.42
CA THR A 31 -12.32 -7.86 -24.39
C THR A 31 -13.39 -8.67 -23.67
N GLN A 32 -14.63 -8.23 -23.73
CA GLN A 32 -15.75 -8.78 -22.97
C GLN A 32 -16.65 -9.64 -23.83
N TYR A 33 -17.09 -10.77 -23.28
CA TYR A 33 -18.03 -11.69 -23.92
C TYR A 33 -19.15 -12.06 -22.95
N LYS A 34 -20.39 -11.84 -23.36
CA LYS A 34 -21.55 -12.22 -22.56
C LYS A 34 -21.72 -13.73 -22.58
N MET A 35 -21.75 -14.35 -21.42
CA MET A 35 -21.96 -15.78 -21.28
C MET A 35 -23.45 -16.14 -21.36
N SER A 36 -23.73 -17.41 -21.62
CA SER A 36 -25.09 -17.98 -21.65
C SER A 36 -25.26 -19.01 -20.55
N ALA A 37 -26.45 -19.02 -19.95
CA ALA A 37 -26.89 -20.03 -18.98
C ALA A 37 -28.32 -20.44 -19.29
N LEU A 38 -28.65 -21.72 -19.03
CA LEU A 38 -30.01 -22.24 -19.16
C LEU A 38 -30.80 -22.15 -17.85
N ASP A 39 -30.10 -22.16 -16.70
CA ASP A 39 -30.68 -22.30 -15.37
C ASP A 39 -30.26 -21.17 -14.40
N GLY A 40 -29.49 -20.19 -14.86
CA GLY A 40 -28.95 -19.09 -14.04
C GLY A 40 -27.81 -19.48 -13.08
N THR A 41 -27.32 -20.71 -13.19
CA THR A 41 -26.24 -21.25 -12.35
C THR A 41 -25.05 -21.73 -13.17
N HIS A 42 -25.28 -22.48 -14.25
CA HIS A 42 -24.24 -23.02 -15.11
C HIS A 42 -24.03 -22.13 -16.33
N TRP A 43 -22.94 -21.38 -16.32
CA TRP A 43 -22.63 -20.42 -17.36
C TRP A 43 -21.56 -20.92 -18.28
N SER A 44 -21.75 -20.70 -19.58
CA SER A 44 -20.78 -21.14 -20.60
C SER A 44 -20.59 -20.11 -21.70
N TYR A 45 -19.38 -20.14 -22.28
CA TYR A 45 -19.04 -19.37 -23.48
C TYR A 45 -18.04 -20.12 -24.35
N GLN A 46 -18.31 -20.18 -25.64
CA GLN A 46 -17.42 -20.80 -26.61
C GLN A 46 -16.68 -19.74 -27.42
N LEU A 47 -15.35 -19.78 -27.36
CA LEU A 47 -14.48 -18.91 -28.15
C LEU A 47 -13.68 -19.73 -29.16
N THR A 48 -13.64 -19.26 -30.43
CA THR A 48 -12.73 -19.80 -31.43
C THR A 48 -11.58 -18.80 -31.64
N LYS A 49 -10.36 -19.21 -31.37
CA LYS A 49 -9.16 -18.35 -31.46
C LYS A 49 -8.03 -19.06 -32.17
N THR A 50 -7.26 -18.30 -32.95
CA THR A 50 -5.96 -18.76 -33.44
C THR A 50 -4.93 -18.41 -32.40
N ALA A 51 -4.31 -19.40 -31.77
CA ALA A 51 -3.23 -19.18 -30.81
C ALA A 51 -1.96 -19.88 -31.29
N LYS A 52 -0.82 -19.30 -30.95
CA LYS A 52 0.48 -19.91 -31.19
C LYS A 52 0.79 -20.88 -30.02
N PRO A 53 1.45 -22.01 -30.28
CA PRO A 53 1.95 -22.87 -29.24
C PRO A 53 2.79 -22.12 -28.19
N GLY A 54 2.62 -22.47 -26.93
CA GLY A 54 3.32 -21.82 -25.82
C GLY A 54 2.84 -20.40 -25.51
N THR A 55 1.68 -19.97 -26.03
CA THR A 55 1.02 -18.73 -25.62
C THR A 55 -0.11 -19.03 -24.61
N TYR A 56 -0.59 -18.02 -23.90
CA TYR A 56 -1.64 -18.14 -22.91
C TYR A 56 -2.68 -17.01 -23.04
N ILE A 57 -3.81 -17.17 -22.38
CA ILE A 57 -4.85 -16.17 -22.19
C ILE A 57 -5.09 -16.02 -20.69
N ASP A 58 -5.04 -14.77 -20.21
CA ASP A 58 -5.50 -14.40 -18.88
C ASP A 58 -6.93 -13.84 -18.97
N TYR A 59 -7.78 -14.24 -18.05
CA TYR A 59 -9.18 -13.86 -18.05
C TYR A 59 -9.78 -13.89 -16.62
N TYR A 60 -10.93 -13.23 -16.46
CA TYR A 60 -11.70 -13.25 -15.22
C TYR A 60 -13.19 -13.13 -15.54
N TYR A 61 -14.03 -13.42 -14.56
CA TYR A 61 -15.46 -13.28 -14.65
C TYR A 61 -15.98 -12.07 -13.90
N SER A 62 -17.07 -11.46 -14.43
CA SER A 62 -17.78 -10.37 -13.76
C SER A 62 -19.29 -10.53 -13.91
N VAL A 63 -20.02 -10.01 -12.93
CA VAL A 63 -21.48 -10.01 -12.88
C VAL A 63 -22.00 -8.66 -13.31
N TYR A 64 -22.95 -8.64 -14.21
CA TYR A 64 -23.61 -7.43 -14.70
C TYR A 64 -25.10 -7.48 -14.44
N ARG A 65 -25.68 -6.31 -14.16
CA ARG A 65 -27.13 -6.07 -14.16
C ARG A 65 -27.43 -4.88 -15.07
N GLY A 66 -28.10 -5.11 -16.20
CA GLY A 66 -28.17 -4.10 -17.27
C GLY A 66 -26.78 -3.82 -17.83
N ASP A 67 -26.37 -2.56 -17.85
CA ASP A 67 -25.04 -2.15 -18.31
C ASP A 67 -24.03 -1.94 -17.15
N ASP A 68 -24.46 -2.16 -15.90
CA ASP A 68 -23.64 -1.93 -14.73
C ASP A 68 -22.97 -3.22 -14.26
N GLU A 69 -21.63 -3.17 -14.08
CA GLU A 69 -20.90 -4.20 -13.39
C GLU A 69 -21.17 -4.12 -11.89
N THR A 70 -21.72 -5.20 -11.33
CA THR A 70 -22.10 -5.28 -9.92
C THR A 70 -21.07 -5.99 -9.06
N ARG A 71 -20.28 -6.88 -9.65
CA ARG A 71 -19.23 -7.66 -8.99
C ARG A 71 -18.25 -8.21 -10.01
N HIS A 72 -16.99 -8.34 -9.64
CA HIS A 72 -15.98 -9.08 -10.40
C HIS A 72 -15.16 -9.99 -9.47
N GLU A 73 -14.47 -10.94 -10.07
CA GLU A 73 -13.49 -11.77 -9.36
C GLU A 73 -12.28 -10.99 -8.87
N TRP A 74 -11.48 -11.61 -8.04
CA TRP A 74 -10.22 -11.05 -7.58
C TRP A 74 -9.21 -10.90 -8.72
N LEU A 75 -8.81 -9.66 -9.02
CA LEU A 75 -8.03 -9.34 -10.21
C LEU A 75 -6.50 -9.52 -10.03
N VAL A 76 -6.02 -9.77 -8.81
CA VAL A 76 -4.58 -9.96 -8.55
C VAL A 76 -4.08 -11.24 -9.19
N GLU A 77 -4.89 -12.30 -9.15
CA GLU A 77 -4.58 -13.60 -9.69
C GLU A 77 -5.70 -14.08 -10.62
N PRO A 78 -5.75 -13.58 -11.88
CA PRO A 78 -6.77 -13.99 -12.84
C PRO A 78 -6.60 -15.46 -13.24
N HIS A 79 -7.63 -16.04 -13.85
CA HIS A 79 -7.52 -17.33 -14.51
C HIS A 79 -6.53 -17.27 -15.66
N ARG A 80 -5.86 -18.39 -15.93
CA ARG A 80 -4.97 -18.53 -17.07
C ARG A 80 -5.18 -19.87 -17.77
N VAL A 81 -5.28 -19.84 -19.08
CA VAL A 81 -5.22 -21.04 -19.93
C VAL A 81 -4.05 -20.96 -20.88
N GLU A 82 -3.21 -21.97 -20.91
CA GLU A 82 -2.06 -22.09 -21.78
C GLU A 82 -2.31 -23.09 -22.92
N PHE A 83 -1.71 -22.78 -24.05
CA PHE A 83 -1.91 -23.52 -25.28
C PHE A 83 -0.71 -24.40 -25.62
N ALA A 84 -0.99 -25.68 -25.75
CA ALA A 84 -0.02 -26.66 -26.19
C ALA A 84 0.43 -26.52 -27.65
N ALA A 85 1.48 -27.26 -27.97
CA ALA A 85 2.12 -27.22 -29.28
C ALA A 85 1.31 -27.85 -30.42
N GLN A 86 0.24 -28.61 -30.16
CA GLN A 86 -0.46 -29.37 -31.16
C GLN A 86 -1.56 -28.57 -31.88
N LYS A 87 -1.59 -28.69 -33.22
CA LYS A 87 -2.69 -28.14 -34.04
C LYS A 87 -4.00 -28.91 -33.79
N GLY A 88 -5.08 -28.15 -33.60
CA GLY A 88 -6.45 -28.73 -33.54
C GLY A 88 -6.93 -29.07 -32.12
N THR A 89 -6.16 -28.81 -31.08
CA THR A 89 -6.56 -29.08 -29.69
C THR A 89 -7.81 -28.26 -29.29
N CYS A 90 -8.77 -28.93 -28.66
CA CYS A 90 -9.92 -28.33 -28.03
C CYS A 90 -9.65 -28.25 -26.53
N TYR A 91 -9.98 -27.12 -25.90
CA TYR A 91 -9.88 -26.94 -24.46
C TYR A 91 -11.28 -26.73 -23.87
N THR A 92 -11.67 -27.62 -22.97
CA THR A 92 -12.87 -27.48 -22.16
C THR A 92 -12.46 -27.16 -20.74
N ILE A 93 -12.85 -25.99 -20.23
CA ILE A 93 -12.36 -25.41 -18.98
C ILE A 93 -13.54 -25.35 -18.00
N PHE A 94 -13.36 -25.86 -16.82
CA PHE A 94 -14.28 -25.75 -15.70
C PHE A 94 -13.62 -24.92 -14.62
N ASP A 95 -14.08 -23.69 -14.48
CA ASP A 95 -13.59 -22.72 -13.51
C ASP A 95 -14.51 -22.65 -12.29
N HIS A 96 -13.98 -22.09 -11.22
CA HIS A 96 -14.76 -21.67 -10.06
C HIS A 96 -14.56 -20.16 -9.86
N TRP A 97 -15.51 -19.52 -9.20
CA TRP A 97 -15.41 -18.09 -8.89
C TRP A 97 -14.31 -17.82 -7.85
N ILE A 98 -13.44 -16.87 -8.16
CA ILE A 98 -12.29 -16.52 -7.31
C ILE A 98 -12.62 -15.27 -6.50
N ASP A 99 -12.91 -15.46 -5.22
CA ASP A 99 -12.96 -14.38 -4.23
C ASP A 99 -11.59 -14.11 -3.62
N ILE A 100 -11.44 -12.98 -2.91
CA ILE A 100 -10.21 -12.66 -2.18
C ILE A 100 -10.03 -13.68 -1.04
N PRO A 101 -9.00 -14.54 -1.08
CA PRO A 101 -8.80 -15.57 -0.07
C PRO A 101 -8.41 -14.97 1.29
N GLU A 102 -8.58 -15.73 2.37
CA GLU A 102 -8.19 -15.29 3.71
C GLU A 102 -6.69 -15.05 3.83
N ASP A 103 -5.91 -15.82 3.11
CA ASP A 103 -4.45 -15.74 3.02
C ASP A 103 -3.95 -14.98 1.78
N ALA A 104 -4.74 -14.02 1.26
CA ALA A 104 -4.41 -13.20 0.09
C ALA A 104 -3.03 -12.53 0.19
N TYR A 105 -2.53 -12.24 1.39
CA TYR A 105 -1.20 -11.68 1.61
C TYR A 105 -0.07 -12.55 1.05
N LEU A 106 -0.26 -13.89 0.99
CA LEU A 106 0.72 -14.81 0.42
C LEU A 106 0.95 -14.61 -1.09
N TYR A 107 -0.03 -14.04 -1.78
CA TYR A 107 0.08 -13.69 -3.20
C TYR A 107 0.74 -12.33 -3.46
N SER A 108 0.95 -11.53 -2.40
CA SER A 108 1.59 -10.23 -2.55
C SER A 108 3.06 -10.36 -2.92
N SER A 109 3.61 -9.35 -3.62
CA SER A 109 5.04 -9.31 -3.97
C SER A 109 5.94 -9.29 -2.73
N ALA A 110 5.43 -8.82 -1.58
CA ALA A 110 6.12 -8.92 -0.30
C ALA A 110 6.45 -10.37 0.07
N PHE A 111 5.56 -11.30 -0.26
CA PHE A 111 5.79 -12.72 0.00
C PHE A 111 6.41 -13.43 -1.21
N THR A 112 5.81 -13.29 -2.39
CA THR A 112 6.23 -14.02 -3.58
C THR A 112 7.62 -13.62 -4.07
N ASP A 113 7.92 -12.33 -4.08
CA ASP A 113 9.13 -11.78 -4.69
C ASP A 113 10.22 -11.46 -3.64
N CYS A 114 9.86 -11.43 -2.34
CA CYS A 114 10.79 -11.09 -1.27
C CYS A 114 10.95 -12.24 -0.26
N ILE A 115 9.96 -12.50 0.61
CA ILE A 115 10.12 -13.44 1.74
C ILE A 115 10.27 -14.88 1.28
N MET A 116 9.46 -15.30 0.31
CA MET A 116 9.39 -16.67 -0.20
C MET A 116 10.07 -16.80 -1.57
N ALA A 117 10.72 -15.76 -2.04
CA ALA A 117 11.37 -15.74 -3.35
C ALA A 117 12.33 -16.92 -3.51
N CYS A 118 12.08 -17.74 -4.52
CA CYS A 118 12.98 -18.78 -4.97
C CYS A 118 12.90 -18.86 -6.50
N GLN A 119 14.03 -19.21 -7.09
CA GLN A 119 14.04 -19.61 -8.50
C GLN A 119 13.43 -21.00 -8.58
N ARG A 120 12.28 -21.12 -9.22
CA ARG A 120 11.60 -22.38 -9.50
C ARG A 120 11.72 -22.67 -10.99
N GLU A 121 12.02 -23.92 -11.32
CA GLU A 121 11.90 -24.38 -12.70
C GLU A 121 10.42 -24.60 -12.98
N LEU A 122 9.85 -23.74 -13.80
CA LEU A 122 8.49 -23.88 -14.29
C LEU A 122 8.46 -25.01 -15.31
N SER A 123 7.62 -26.01 -15.12
CA SER A 123 7.47 -27.11 -16.07
C SER A 123 6.13 -27.04 -16.78
N MET A 124 6.17 -27.30 -18.12
CA MET A 124 4.93 -27.41 -18.89
C MET A 124 4.25 -28.75 -18.60
N PRO A 125 2.93 -28.76 -18.40
CA PRO A 125 2.19 -29.98 -18.15
C PRO A 125 2.24 -30.92 -19.38
N THR A 126 2.41 -32.21 -19.11
CA THR A 126 2.34 -33.25 -20.13
C THR A 126 0.94 -33.30 -20.72
N GLU A 127 0.83 -33.64 -22.02
CA GLU A 127 -0.43 -33.91 -22.70
C GLU A 127 -0.51 -35.35 -23.16
N PHE A 128 -1.72 -35.92 -23.04
CA PHE A 128 -2.11 -37.25 -23.49
C PHE A 128 -3.05 -37.12 -24.69
N GLU A 129 -3.41 -38.20 -25.34
CA GLU A 129 -4.42 -38.18 -26.39
C GLU A 129 -5.76 -37.65 -25.89
N ARG A 130 -6.10 -37.95 -24.62
CA ARG A 130 -7.26 -37.39 -23.88
C ARG A 130 -6.77 -36.96 -22.53
N THR A 131 -6.70 -35.65 -22.32
CA THR A 131 -6.08 -35.10 -21.12
C THR A 131 -7.12 -34.58 -20.14
N VAL A 132 -7.00 -35.01 -18.88
CA VAL A 132 -7.61 -34.35 -17.73
C VAL A 132 -6.50 -33.57 -17.00
N ARG A 133 -6.65 -32.26 -16.86
CA ARG A 133 -5.70 -31.43 -16.13
C ARG A 133 -6.35 -30.90 -14.88
N LEU A 134 -5.75 -31.21 -13.75
CA LEU A 134 -6.12 -30.62 -12.46
C LEU A 134 -5.22 -29.43 -12.20
N LYS A 135 -5.82 -28.31 -11.83
CA LYS A 135 -5.17 -27.04 -11.56
C LYS A 135 -5.66 -26.51 -10.23
N VAL A 136 -4.75 -26.16 -9.33
CA VAL A 136 -5.07 -25.68 -7.98
C VAL A 136 -4.06 -24.67 -7.50
N ARG A 137 -4.52 -23.65 -6.77
CA ARG A 137 -3.64 -22.70 -6.07
C ARG A 137 -3.30 -23.24 -4.67
N ALA A 138 -2.02 -23.21 -4.34
CA ALA A 138 -1.50 -23.66 -3.05
C ALA A 138 -0.40 -22.71 -2.53
N PRO A 139 -0.76 -21.48 -2.12
CA PRO A 139 0.20 -20.47 -1.69
C PRO A 139 0.88 -20.80 -0.36
N GLN A 140 0.37 -21.79 0.38
CA GLN A 140 0.87 -22.20 1.67
C GLN A 140 2.19 -23.00 1.60
N LEU A 141 2.52 -23.55 0.41
CA LEU A 141 3.72 -24.36 0.22
C LEU A 141 5.00 -23.50 0.29
N ARG A 142 5.99 -24.02 0.97
CA ARG A 142 7.32 -23.39 1.13
C ARG A 142 8.34 -24.02 0.21
N ILE A 143 9.49 -23.38 0.10
CA ILE A 143 10.64 -23.91 -0.63
C ILE A 143 10.99 -25.33 -0.12
N GLY A 144 11.15 -26.27 -1.05
CA GLY A 144 11.43 -27.69 -0.76
C GLY A 144 10.20 -28.53 -0.47
N GLN A 145 9.00 -27.95 -0.42
CA GLN A 145 7.74 -28.65 -0.35
C GLN A 145 7.16 -28.84 -1.76
N GLN A 146 6.41 -29.92 -1.95
CA GLN A 146 5.76 -30.25 -3.21
C GLN A 146 4.31 -30.62 -2.97
N LEU A 147 3.42 -30.17 -3.83
CA LEU A 147 2.04 -30.60 -3.84
C LEU A 147 1.92 -31.91 -4.62
N ALA A 148 1.10 -32.82 -4.12
CA ALA A 148 0.73 -34.04 -4.82
C ALA A 148 -0.76 -34.31 -4.68
N VAL A 149 -1.32 -35.07 -5.60
CA VAL A 149 -2.71 -35.52 -5.57
C VAL A 149 -2.76 -37.03 -5.28
N VAL A 150 -3.69 -37.43 -4.41
CA VAL A 150 -3.94 -38.82 -4.05
C VAL A 150 -5.44 -39.08 -4.03
N GLY A 151 -5.89 -40.23 -4.49
CA GLY A 151 -7.33 -40.51 -4.61
C GLY A 151 -7.68 -41.97 -4.72
N GLY A 152 -8.96 -42.26 -4.90
CA GLY A 152 -9.56 -43.60 -4.82
C GLY A 152 -9.43 -44.44 -6.10
N CYS A 153 -8.42 -44.23 -6.94
CA CYS A 153 -8.16 -45.04 -8.12
C CYS A 153 -6.66 -45.32 -8.29
N ASP A 154 -6.31 -46.31 -9.10
CA ASP A 154 -4.91 -46.72 -9.35
C ASP A 154 -4.04 -45.56 -9.82
N ALA A 155 -4.57 -44.77 -10.78
CA ALA A 155 -3.87 -43.59 -11.31
C ALA A 155 -3.55 -42.52 -10.23
N LEU A 156 -4.28 -42.50 -9.12
CA LEU A 156 -4.10 -41.56 -7.99
C LEU A 156 -3.61 -42.27 -6.71
N GLY A 157 -3.04 -43.48 -6.83
CA GLY A 157 -2.35 -44.18 -5.76
C GLY A 157 -3.24 -44.82 -4.70
N ASN A 158 -4.56 -44.97 -4.90
CA ASN A 158 -5.48 -45.65 -3.99
C ASN A 158 -5.39 -45.20 -2.53
N TRP A 159 -5.37 -43.91 -2.28
CA TRP A 159 -5.25 -43.27 -0.97
C TRP A 159 -3.93 -43.54 -0.23
N ASP A 160 -2.89 -44.05 -0.89
CA ASP A 160 -1.56 -44.21 -0.34
C ASP A 160 -0.71 -42.95 -0.62
N ALA A 161 -0.43 -42.18 0.39
CA ALA A 161 0.36 -40.92 0.25
C ALA A 161 1.77 -41.16 -0.31
N ASN A 162 2.34 -42.41 -0.17
CA ASN A 162 3.62 -42.75 -0.76
C ASN A 162 3.52 -42.99 -2.29
N LYS A 163 2.32 -43.13 -2.79
CA LYS A 163 2.02 -43.27 -4.23
C LYS A 163 1.29 -42.05 -4.78
N ALA A 164 1.21 -40.96 -3.99
CA ALA A 164 0.61 -39.74 -4.43
C ALA A 164 1.29 -39.22 -5.69
N LEU A 165 0.51 -38.76 -6.66
CA LEU A 165 1.02 -38.25 -7.93
C LEU A 165 1.53 -36.82 -7.74
N PRO A 166 2.82 -36.55 -7.95
CA PRO A 166 3.38 -35.22 -7.81
C PRO A 166 2.76 -34.25 -8.81
N MET A 167 2.44 -33.04 -8.33
CA MET A 167 2.05 -31.91 -9.15
C MET A 167 3.26 -31.01 -9.42
N PHE A 168 3.19 -30.20 -10.44
CA PHE A 168 4.24 -29.28 -10.84
C PHE A 168 3.76 -27.84 -10.66
N GLU A 169 4.57 -26.97 -10.07
CA GLU A 169 4.30 -25.57 -10.03
C GLU A 169 4.52 -24.98 -11.42
N HIS A 170 3.46 -24.48 -12.00
CA HIS A 170 3.42 -24.02 -13.37
C HIS A 170 3.53 -22.49 -13.45
N GLU A 171 2.80 -21.80 -12.61
CA GLU A 171 2.90 -20.39 -12.27
C GLU A 171 3.12 -20.27 -10.78
N TYR A 172 3.37 -19.05 -10.31
CA TYR A 172 3.57 -18.83 -8.89
C TYR A 172 2.31 -19.26 -8.10
N HIS A 173 2.50 -20.20 -7.18
CA HIS A 173 1.46 -20.82 -6.35
C HIS A 173 0.42 -21.66 -7.14
N GLU A 174 0.49 -21.73 -8.45
CA GLU A 174 -0.40 -22.54 -9.26
C GLU A 174 0.25 -23.91 -9.57
N TRP A 175 -0.38 -24.95 -9.09
CA TRP A 175 0.09 -26.33 -9.24
C TRP A 175 -0.80 -27.06 -10.22
N VAL A 176 -0.17 -27.79 -11.14
CA VAL A 176 -0.86 -28.54 -12.19
C VAL A 176 -0.39 -29.98 -12.26
N VAL A 177 -1.31 -30.87 -12.65
CA VAL A 177 -1.00 -32.23 -13.05
C VAL A 177 -1.90 -32.61 -14.22
N SER A 178 -1.35 -33.28 -15.20
CA SER A 178 -2.11 -33.86 -16.31
C SER A 178 -2.21 -35.37 -16.14
N LEU A 179 -3.41 -35.91 -16.39
CA LEU A 179 -3.78 -37.30 -16.26
C LEU A 179 -4.28 -37.80 -17.61
N ASP A 180 -3.99 -39.02 -17.94
CA ASP A 180 -4.61 -39.73 -19.07
C ASP A 180 -6.06 -40.10 -18.70
N ALA A 181 -7.02 -39.53 -19.37
CA ALA A 181 -8.43 -39.76 -19.11
C ALA A 181 -8.83 -41.25 -19.23
N SER A 182 -8.12 -42.02 -20.05
CA SER A 182 -8.36 -43.44 -20.22
C SER A 182 -8.05 -44.28 -18.99
N THR A 183 -7.25 -43.76 -18.05
CA THR A 183 -6.85 -44.43 -16.80
C THR A 183 -7.75 -44.04 -15.62
N LEU A 184 -8.68 -43.12 -15.81
CA LEU A 184 -9.55 -42.61 -14.77
C LEU A 184 -10.96 -43.21 -14.83
N PRO A 185 -11.58 -43.49 -13.67
CA PRO A 185 -13.00 -43.81 -13.65
C PRO A 185 -13.86 -42.58 -13.95
N GLN A 186 -15.11 -42.81 -14.34
CA GLN A 186 -16.08 -41.75 -14.70
C GLN A 186 -16.26 -40.71 -13.54
N THR A 187 -16.23 -41.20 -12.32
CA THR A 187 -16.25 -40.36 -11.11
C THR A 187 -15.18 -40.83 -10.14
N PHE A 188 -14.40 -39.93 -9.60
CA PHE A 188 -13.37 -40.23 -8.63
C PHE A 188 -13.27 -39.19 -7.55
N GLU A 189 -12.85 -39.65 -6.37
CA GLU A 189 -12.55 -38.80 -5.23
C GLU A 189 -11.03 -38.69 -5.04
N PHE A 190 -10.60 -37.51 -4.58
CA PHE A 190 -9.19 -37.23 -4.33
C PHE A 190 -9.00 -36.15 -3.26
N LYS A 191 -7.77 -36.02 -2.78
CA LYS A 191 -7.28 -34.94 -1.92
C LYS A 191 -5.90 -34.50 -2.37
N PHE A 192 -5.50 -33.33 -1.94
CA PHE A 192 -4.12 -32.89 -2.06
C PHE A 192 -3.32 -33.27 -0.80
N VAL A 193 -2.04 -33.53 -1.01
CA VAL A 193 -1.06 -33.79 0.06
C VAL A 193 0.18 -32.95 -0.18
N MET A 194 0.69 -32.36 0.88
CA MET A 194 1.96 -31.65 0.89
C MET A 194 3.07 -32.62 1.28
N LEU A 195 4.06 -32.73 0.39
CA LEU A 195 5.25 -33.58 0.56
C LEU A 195 6.48 -32.71 0.85
N GLY A 196 7.62 -33.32 1.23
CA GLY A 196 8.85 -32.60 1.55
C GLY A 196 8.93 -32.13 3.00
N ILE A 197 8.15 -32.75 3.87
CA ILE A 197 8.15 -32.63 5.34
C ILE A 197 8.26 -34.00 5.94
N ASP A 198 8.49 -34.11 7.26
CA ASP A 198 8.71 -35.41 7.95
C ASP A 198 7.62 -36.45 7.70
N GLN A 199 6.37 -35.99 7.61
CA GLN A 199 5.23 -36.83 7.23
C GLN A 199 4.33 -36.04 6.25
N PRO A 200 3.71 -36.76 5.26
CA PRO A 200 2.77 -36.10 4.33
C PRO A 200 1.64 -35.39 5.08
N LEU A 201 1.44 -34.11 4.80
CA LEU A 201 0.34 -33.32 5.35
C LEU A 201 -0.85 -33.37 4.37
N TRP A 202 -1.98 -33.86 4.85
CA TRP A 202 -3.22 -33.95 4.08
C TRP A 202 -3.97 -32.63 4.09
N GLU A 203 -4.59 -32.34 2.98
CA GLU A 203 -5.54 -31.22 2.87
C GLU A 203 -6.69 -31.40 3.87
N GLU A 204 -7.11 -30.31 4.51
CA GLU A 204 -8.25 -30.28 5.43
C GLU A 204 -9.59 -30.27 4.67
N GLY A 205 -10.66 -30.70 5.35
CA GLY A 205 -12.01 -30.72 4.77
C GLY A 205 -12.39 -32.05 4.12
N PRO A 206 -13.50 -32.11 3.36
CA PRO A 206 -13.98 -33.33 2.69
C PRO A 206 -13.10 -33.71 1.49
N ASN A 207 -13.29 -34.92 0.98
CA ASN A 207 -12.70 -35.33 -0.30
C ASN A 207 -13.26 -34.46 -1.44
N ARG A 208 -12.42 -34.14 -2.40
CA ARG A 208 -12.84 -33.51 -3.66
C ARG A 208 -13.35 -34.58 -4.61
N THR A 209 -14.35 -34.25 -5.40
CA THR A 209 -14.96 -35.20 -6.36
C THR A 209 -15.02 -34.57 -7.74
N ILE A 210 -14.64 -35.32 -8.75
CA ILE A 210 -14.81 -34.95 -10.15
C ILE A 210 -15.59 -36.04 -10.87
N SER A 211 -16.59 -35.63 -11.65
CA SER A 211 -17.28 -36.45 -12.63
C SER A 211 -16.88 -36.01 -14.04
N LEU A 212 -16.23 -36.92 -14.75
CA LEU A 212 -15.70 -36.66 -16.08
C LEU A 212 -16.82 -36.48 -17.11
N ILE A 213 -16.65 -35.53 -18.00
CA ILE A 213 -17.41 -35.45 -19.25
C ILE A 213 -16.84 -36.47 -20.25
N ASN A 214 -17.53 -36.70 -21.39
CA ASN A 214 -16.93 -37.43 -22.51
C ASN A 214 -15.82 -36.58 -23.13
N ILE A 215 -14.60 -37.09 -23.18
CA ILE A 215 -13.39 -36.39 -23.67
C ILE A 215 -13.02 -36.96 -25.04
N GLU A 216 -13.00 -36.10 -26.04
CA GLU A 216 -12.65 -36.45 -27.39
C GLU A 216 -11.12 -36.56 -27.58
N ALA A 217 -10.69 -37.23 -28.66
CA ALA A 217 -9.27 -37.29 -29.00
C ALA A 217 -8.71 -35.87 -29.24
N TYR A 218 -7.55 -35.60 -28.68
CA TYR A 218 -6.86 -34.32 -28.70
C TYR A 218 -7.61 -33.18 -27.97
N GLU A 219 -8.48 -33.54 -27.01
CA GLU A 219 -9.12 -32.62 -26.12
C GLU A 219 -8.39 -32.57 -24.76
N VAL A 220 -8.26 -31.36 -24.22
CA VAL A 220 -7.76 -31.11 -22.86
C VAL A 220 -8.90 -30.53 -22.02
N VAL A 221 -9.32 -31.28 -21.01
CA VAL A 221 -10.31 -30.84 -20.03
C VAL A 221 -9.57 -30.33 -18.79
N ILE A 222 -9.73 -29.08 -18.49
CA ILE A 222 -9.09 -28.41 -17.33
C ILE A 222 -10.13 -28.21 -16.22
N TYR A 223 -9.84 -28.75 -15.06
CA TYR A 223 -10.58 -28.46 -13.83
C TYR A 223 -9.73 -27.51 -12.99
N GLU A 224 -10.09 -26.22 -12.98
CA GLU A 224 -9.53 -25.28 -12.03
C GLU A 224 -10.28 -25.42 -10.71
N LEU A 225 -9.56 -25.84 -9.69
CA LEU A 225 -10.12 -26.21 -8.40
C LEU A 225 -9.96 -25.05 -7.41
N SER A 226 -10.88 -24.97 -6.45
CA SER A 226 -10.72 -24.03 -5.34
C SER A 226 -9.38 -24.22 -4.63
N GLN A 227 -8.81 -23.14 -4.08
CA GLN A 227 -7.54 -23.14 -3.39
C GLN A 227 -7.43 -24.33 -2.42
N SER A 228 -6.23 -24.94 -2.33
CA SER A 228 -5.95 -26.01 -1.39
C SER A 228 -6.08 -25.50 0.06
N ASN A 229 -6.58 -26.35 0.95
CA ASN A 229 -6.82 -26.00 2.34
C ASN A 229 -5.83 -26.72 3.26
N PHE A 230 -4.69 -26.07 3.53
CA PHE A 230 -3.72 -26.54 4.51
C PHE A 230 -3.66 -25.57 5.68
N SER A 231 -3.50 -26.08 6.91
CA SER A 231 -3.24 -25.23 8.07
C SER A 231 -1.99 -24.38 7.84
N VAL A 232 -2.17 -23.06 7.80
CA VAL A 232 -1.09 -22.12 7.52
C VAL A 232 -0.40 -21.70 8.81
N PHE A 233 0.91 -21.76 8.81
CA PHE A 233 1.71 -21.08 9.82
C PHE A 233 1.59 -19.58 9.62
N SER A 234 0.98 -18.88 10.56
CA SER A 234 0.88 -17.41 10.53
C SER A 234 2.28 -16.79 10.55
N TRP A 235 2.71 -16.25 9.41
CA TRP A 235 3.98 -15.54 9.33
C TRP A 235 3.87 -14.20 10.05
N LYS A 236 4.87 -13.88 10.89
CA LYS A 236 4.97 -12.59 11.56
C LYS A 236 6.37 -12.01 11.36
N GLY A 237 6.43 -10.74 10.97
CA GLY A 237 7.68 -10.00 10.76
C GLY A 237 7.84 -8.84 11.73
N ALA A 238 9.09 -8.53 12.06
CA ALA A 238 9.48 -7.30 12.74
C ALA A 238 10.22 -6.39 11.76
N GLY A 239 10.19 -5.09 12.02
CA GLY A 239 10.88 -4.13 11.17
C GLY A 239 10.99 -2.75 11.79
N MET A 240 11.43 -1.82 10.97
CA MET A 240 11.59 -0.43 11.36
C MET A 240 10.80 0.52 10.48
N VAL A 241 10.46 1.68 11.03
CA VAL A 241 9.99 2.85 10.30
C VAL A 241 11.08 3.91 10.35
N ILE A 242 11.54 4.34 9.17
CA ILE A 242 12.58 5.36 9.09
C ILE A 242 12.46 6.19 7.80
N PRO A 243 12.41 7.54 7.89
CA PRO A 243 12.47 8.38 6.70
C PRO A 243 13.84 8.27 6.04
N ILE A 244 13.89 8.09 4.71
CA ILE A 244 15.17 8.02 3.99
C ILE A 244 16.01 9.28 4.23
N PHE A 245 15.38 10.47 4.23
CA PHE A 245 16.10 11.72 4.47
C PHE A 245 16.85 11.75 5.81
N SER A 246 16.35 11.03 6.81
CA SER A 246 16.95 11.01 8.15
C SER A 246 18.19 10.12 8.27
N LEU A 247 18.46 9.26 7.28
CA LEU A 247 19.60 8.35 7.28
C LEU A 247 20.94 9.10 7.28
N ARG A 248 21.92 8.51 7.94
CA ARG A 248 23.27 9.01 8.03
C ARG A 248 24.27 7.88 7.84
N SER A 249 25.07 7.95 6.81
CA SER A 249 26.32 7.17 6.69
C SER A 249 27.54 8.10 6.63
N LYS A 250 28.72 7.56 6.70
CA LYS A 250 29.96 8.36 6.49
C LYS A 250 30.03 8.98 5.11
N GLY A 251 29.33 8.38 4.13
CA GLY A 251 29.26 8.83 2.75
C GLY A 251 28.09 9.75 2.41
N SER A 252 27.15 9.98 3.31
CA SER A 252 25.97 10.83 3.04
C SER A 252 26.36 12.27 2.75
N PHE A 253 25.50 12.97 1.96
CA PHE A 253 25.70 14.38 1.61
C PHE A 253 24.81 15.31 2.45
N GLY A 254 24.85 15.17 3.78
CA GLY A 254 24.01 15.97 4.70
C GLY A 254 22.55 15.53 4.81
N VAL A 255 22.12 14.55 4.04
CA VAL A 255 20.80 13.93 3.99
C VAL A 255 20.97 12.47 3.59
N GLY A 256 20.05 11.61 4.00
CA GLY A 256 20.05 10.22 3.58
C GLY A 256 19.66 10.05 2.11
N ASP A 257 20.16 9.01 1.47
CA ASP A 257 19.98 8.71 0.04
C ASP A 257 19.65 7.23 -0.20
N PHE A 258 19.46 6.84 -1.47
CA PHE A 258 19.12 5.46 -1.83
C PHE A 258 20.27 4.46 -1.61
N GLY A 259 21.50 4.92 -1.54
CA GLY A 259 22.64 4.09 -1.13
C GLY A 259 22.63 3.82 0.37
N ASP A 260 22.29 4.83 1.16
CA ASP A 260 22.10 4.68 2.61
C ASP A 260 20.95 3.71 2.93
N LEU A 261 19.90 3.70 2.10
CA LEU A 261 18.81 2.72 2.24
C LEU A 261 19.31 1.28 2.08
N LYS A 262 20.23 1.01 1.14
CA LYS A 262 20.86 -0.32 1.02
C LYS A 262 21.63 -0.71 2.27
N MET A 263 22.38 0.21 2.85
CA MET A 263 23.09 -0.04 4.10
C MET A 263 22.13 -0.33 5.28
N MET A 264 20.96 0.31 5.30
CA MET A 264 19.91 -0.01 6.27
C MET A 264 19.32 -1.41 6.07
N VAL A 265 19.26 -1.90 4.82
CA VAL A 265 18.88 -3.30 4.54
C VAL A 265 19.89 -4.26 5.18
N ASP A 266 21.18 -3.96 5.13
CA ASP A 266 22.20 -4.78 5.79
C ASP A 266 22.02 -4.82 7.30
N TRP A 267 21.71 -3.67 7.92
CA TRP A 267 21.44 -3.61 9.35
C TRP A 267 20.14 -4.34 9.73
N ALA A 268 19.09 -4.21 8.94
CA ALA A 268 17.86 -4.96 9.12
C ALA A 268 18.11 -6.47 9.08
N ASN A 269 18.91 -6.94 8.11
CA ASN A 269 19.27 -8.35 8.00
C ASN A 269 20.11 -8.82 9.19
N LYS A 270 21.08 -8.02 9.65
CA LYS A 270 21.90 -8.31 10.82
C LYS A 270 21.06 -8.49 12.10
N THR A 271 20.01 -7.67 12.26
CA THR A 271 19.12 -7.70 13.44
C THR A 271 17.90 -8.61 13.27
N ASN A 272 17.80 -9.36 12.18
CA ASN A 272 16.67 -10.23 11.83
C ASN A 272 15.35 -9.48 11.57
N MET A 273 15.41 -8.19 11.22
CA MET A 273 14.24 -7.45 10.73
C MET A 273 13.95 -7.84 9.28
N ARG A 274 12.68 -7.82 8.91
CA ARG A 274 12.21 -8.22 7.57
C ARG A 274 11.46 -7.11 6.84
N VAL A 275 11.27 -5.97 7.46
CA VAL A 275 10.55 -4.84 6.84
C VAL A 275 11.24 -3.53 7.17
N ILE A 276 11.42 -2.69 6.15
CA ILE A 276 11.77 -1.27 6.32
C ILE A 276 10.62 -0.45 5.71
N GLN A 277 9.93 0.29 6.56
CA GLN A 277 8.94 1.26 6.12
C GLN A 277 9.60 2.63 6.01
N VAL A 278 9.42 3.27 4.86
CA VAL A 278 9.90 4.65 4.61
C VAL A 278 8.73 5.62 4.53
N LEU A 279 9.01 6.92 4.63
CA LEU A 279 8.05 7.98 4.31
C LEU A 279 8.04 8.27 2.81
N PRO A 280 7.12 9.12 2.31
CA PRO A 280 7.03 9.41 0.87
C PRO A 280 8.37 9.89 0.28
N ILE A 281 8.67 9.39 -0.91
CA ILE A 281 9.96 9.65 -1.60
C ILE A 281 9.82 10.52 -2.85
N ASN A 282 8.61 10.96 -3.13
CA ASN A 282 8.32 11.77 -4.30
C ASN A 282 8.87 13.20 -4.16
N ASP A 283 9.04 13.87 -5.29
CA ASP A 283 9.57 15.24 -5.35
C ASP A 283 8.59 16.25 -4.74
N THR A 284 9.07 17.06 -3.82
CA THR A 284 8.33 18.12 -3.12
C THR A 284 8.90 19.52 -3.41
N ASN A 285 9.85 19.61 -4.35
CA ASN A 285 10.61 20.83 -4.58
C ASN A 285 9.80 21.91 -5.31
N MET A 286 9.33 22.91 -4.57
CA MET A 286 8.62 24.07 -5.08
C MET A 286 9.43 25.35 -5.02
N THR A 287 10.13 25.57 -3.90
CA THR A 287 10.78 26.83 -3.56
C THR A 287 12.30 26.72 -3.39
N GLY A 288 12.82 25.50 -3.24
CA GLY A 288 14.21 25.24 -2.88
C GLY A 288 14.55 25.61 -1.42
N THR A 289 13.54 25.81 -0.58
CA THR A 289 13.69 26.18 0.83
C THR A 289 13.25 25.05 1.74
N TRP A 290 13.48 25.19 3.04
CA TRP A 290 13.08 24.23 4.05
C TRP A 290 11.58 23.88 4.04
N GLN A 291 10.72 24.70 3.45
CA GLN A 291 9.30 24.41 3.28
C GLN A 291 9.06 23.17 2.41
N ASP A 292 9.98 22.90 1.48
CA ASP A 292 9.94 21.71 0.62
C ASP A 292 10.38 20.43 1.34
N SER A 293 10.78 20.52 2.62
CA SER A 293 11.15 19.35 3.42
C SER A 293 9.98 18.45 3.81
N TYR A 294 8.73 18.92 3.62
CA TYR A 294 7.51 18.19 3.96
C TYR A 294 7.21 17.07 2.93
N PRO A 295 7.38 15.79 3.28
CA PRO A 295 7.35 14.70 2.28
C PRO A 295 5.96 14.42 1.71
N TYR A 296 4.89 14.86 2.37
CA TYR A 296 3.50 14.61 1.94
C TYR A 296 2.97 15.64 0.94
N ASN A 297 3.69 16.73 0.67
CA ASN A 297 3.29 17.76 -0.28
C ASN A 297 4.03 17.62 -1.62
N SER A 298 3.89 16.47 -2.26
CA SER A 298 4.59 16.18 -3.52
C SER A 298 4.06 17.00 -4.69
N ILE A 299 4.98 17.52 -5.51
CA ILE A 299 4.66 18.16 -6.80
C ILE A 299 4.39 17.14 -7.90
N SER A 300 4.78 15.88 -7.71
CA SER A 300 4.48 14.79 -8.63
C SER A 300 4.32 13.48 -7.88
N ILE A 301 3.34 12.67 -8.27
CA ILE A 301 3.13 11.32 -7.74
C ILE A 301 4.07 10.28 -8.34
N TYR A 302 4.86 10.66 -9.33
CA TYR A 302 5.77 9.76 -10.07
C TYR A 302 7.24 10.09 -9.83
N ALA A 303 7.60 11.38 -9.91
CA ALA A 303 8.98 11.83 -9.83
C ALA A 303 9.55 11.63 -8.43
N LEU A 304 10.81 11.17 -8.35
CA LEU A 304 11.54 11.00 -7.11
C LEU A 304 12.28 12.30 -6.74
N HIS A 305 12.35 12.59 -5.44
CA HIS A 305 12.98 13.82 -4.95
C HIS A 305 14.50 13.79 -5.19
N PRO A 306 15.09 14.83 -5.84
CA PRO A 306 16.51 14.88 -6.16
C PRO A 306 17.44 14.74 -4.96
N GLN A 307 16.99 15.09 -3.74
CA GLN A 307 17.80 14.92 -2.52
C GLN A 307 18.24 13.48 -2.26
N TYR A 308 17.51 12.48 -2.76
CA TYR A 308 17.81 11.06 -2.55
C TYR A 308 18.87 10.50 -3.50
N THR A 309 19.43 11.32 -4.40
CA THR A 309 20.52 10.88 -5.28
C THR A 309 21.75 10.46 -4.48
N ASP A 310 22.20 9.25 -4.68
CA ASP A 310 23.48 8.78 -4.16
C ASP A 310 24.60 9.02 -5.20
N PHE A 311 25.45 9.98 -4.93
CA PHE A 311 26.58 10.33 -5.83
C PHE A 311 27.67 9.26 -5.89
N ARG A 312 27.76 8.37 -4.88
CA ARG A 312 28.70 7.24 -4.88
C ARG A 312 28.42 6.22 -5.99
N GLN A 313 27.19 6.21 -6.50
CA GLN A 313 26.74 5.34 -7.60
C GLN A 313 26.82 6.04 -8.97
N LEU A 314 27.29 7.27 -9.04
CA LEU A 314 27.44 8.06 -10.25
C LEU A 314 28.93 8.27 -10.58
N PRO A 315 29.26 8.60 -11.84
CA PRO A 315 30.63 8.98 -12.19
C PRO A 315 31.12 10.17 -11.35
N GLU A 316 32.39 10.17 -11.03
CA GLU A 316 33.02 11.29 -10.30
C GLU A 316 33.09 12.56 -11.15
N ILE A 317 33.06 13.72 -10.50
CA ILE A 317 33.37 15.00 -11.15
C ILE A 317 34.81 14.97 -11.61
N LYS A 318 35.05 15.29 -12.89
CA LYS A 318 36.38 15.25 -13.54
C LYS A 318 37.26 16.42 -13.14
N ASP A 319 36.70 17.55 -12.76
CA ASP A 319 37.45 18.71 -12.26
C ASP A 319 37.84 18.50 -10.80
N GLU A 320 39.11 18.30 -10.53
CA GLU A 320 39.62 18.03 -9.18
C GLU A 320 39.37 19.18 -8.19
N LYS A 321 39.32 20.43 -8.64
CA LYS A 321 39.01 21.55 -7.74
C LYS A 321 37.55 21.52 -7.29
N LEU A 322 36.66 21.27 -8.23
CA LEU A 322 35.22 21.11 -7.92
C LEU A 322 34.98 19.87 -7.07
N LYS A 323 35.58 18.74 -7.39
CA LYS A 323 35.50 17.51 -6.62
C LYS A 323 35.91 17.76 -5.15
N ASN A 324 37.05 18.38 -4.92
CA ASN A 324 37.53 18.69 -3.57
C ASN A 324 36.59 19.68 -2.83
N LYS A 325 36.06 20.69 -3.53
CA LYS A 325 35.09 21.63 -2.97
C LYS A 325 33.82 20.91 -2.51
N PHE A 326 33.27 20.03 -3.33
CA PHE A 326 32.06 19.29 -2.97
C PHE A 326 32.32 18.27 -1.87
N GLU A 327 33.46 17.63 -1.82
CA GLU A 327 33.86 16.72 -0.75
C GLU A 327 33.94 17.45 0.61
N GLN A 328 34.56 18.63 0.64
CA GLN A 328 34.59 19.47 1.84
C GLN A 328 33.18 19.86 2.29
N LEU A 329 32.34 20.32 1.35
CA LEU A 329 30.95 20.71 1.64
C LEU A 329 30.11 19.51 2.12
N ARG A 330 30.31 18.33 1.52
CA ARG A 330 29.70 17.09 1.97
C ARG A 330 30.04 16.78 3.42
N GLN A 331 31.30 16.87 3.79
CA GLN A 331 31.77 16.65 5.18
C GLN A 331 31.16 17.65 6.14
N GLU A 332 31.13 18.94 5.79
CA GLU A 332 30.50 19.98 6.60
C GLU A 332 29.02 19.69 6.84
N LEU A 333 28.25 19.44 5.80
CA LEU A 333 26.82 19.16 5.88
C LEU A 333 26.53 17.83 6.61
N ASN A 334 27.39 16.84 6.41
CA ASN A 334 27.22 15.53 7.06
C ASN A 334 27.51 15.56 8.55
N ALA A 335 28.31 16.50 9.01
CA ALA A 335 28.62 16.71 10.43
C ALA A 335 27.49 17.41 11.21
N LEU A 336 26.54 18.05 10.52
CA LEU A 336 25.42 18.75 11.17
C LEU A 336 24.50 17.77 11.89
N PRO A 337 23.98 18.13 13.08
CA PRO A 337 23.08 17.27 13.85
C PRO A 337 21.70 17.11 13.18
N GLN A 338 21.28 18.07 12.39
CA GLN A 338 20.02 18.13 11.66
C GLN A 338 20.29 18.48 10.20
N ILE A 339 19.27 18.30 9.33
CA ILE A 339 19.37 18.64 7.92
C ILE A 339 19.32 20.17 7.75
N ASP A 340 20.28 20.73 7.05
CA ASP A 340 20.25 22.09 6.50
C ASP A 340 19.76 21.97 5.05
N TYR A 341 18.43 22.09 4.87
CA TYR A 341 17.77 21.76 3.60
C TYR A 341 18.28 22.65 2.44
N GLU A 342 18.35 23.96 2.66
CA GLU A 342 18.76 24.90 1.61
C GLU A 342 20.17 24.65 1.11
N ARG A 343 21.13 24.54 2.03
CA ARG A 343 22.54 24.32 1.66
C ARG A 343 22.72 22.95 1.02
N MET A 344 22.11 21.92 1.57
CA MET A 344 22.16 20.55 1.07
C MET A 344 21.55 20.47 -0.33
N PHE A 345 20.33 21.00 -0.50
CA PHE A 345 19.61 20.90 -1.77
C PHE A 345 20.33 21.67 -2.88
N ALA A 346 20.74 22.91 -2.61
CA ALA A 346 21.52 23.70 -3.58
C ALA A 346 22.82 22.99 -4.00
N ALA A 347 23.56 22.45 -3.04
CA ALA A 347 24.78 21.72 -3.32
C ALA A 347 24.56 20.46 -4.18
N LYS A 348 23.49 19.69 -3.89
CA LYS A 348 23.17 18.49 -4.67
C LYS A 348 22.70 18.85 -6.08
N MET A 349 21.92 19.92 -6.24
CA MET A 349 21.51 20.38 -7.56
C MET A 349 22.69 20.88 -8.39
N ASP A 350 23.62 21.65 -7.81
CA ASP A 350 24.85 22.08 -8.49
C ASP A 350 25.71 20.89 -8.92
N TYR A 351 25.82 19.87 -8.06
CA TYR A 351 26.54 18.63 -8.39
C TYR A 351 25.89 17.90 -9.56
N LEU A 352 24.56 17.78 -9.55
CA LEU A 352 23.78 17.13 -10.62
C LEU A 352 23.94 17.88 -11.95
N HIS A 353 23.97 19.23 -11.95
CA HIS A 353 24.20 20.01 -13.17
C HIS A 353 25.58 19.75 -13.77
N ILE A 354 26.63 19.68 -12.93
CA ILE A 354 27.98 19.37 -13.40
C ILE A 354 28.04 17.97 -14.01
N LEU A 355 27.44 16.97 -13.35
CA LEU A 355 27.36 15.61 -13.89
C LEU A 355 26.54 15.53 -15.18
N PHE A 356 25.45 16.29 -15.27
CA PHE A 356 24.65 16.36 -16.49
C PHE A 356 25.49 16.88 -17.67
N ASP A 357 26.20 17.98 -17.49
CA ASP A 357 27.07 18.54 -18.53
C ASP A 357 28.18 17.56 -18.94
N GLN A 358 28.70 16.78 -17.98
CA GLN A 358 29.75 15.82 -18.18
C GLN A 358 29.28 14.53 -18.88
N GLU A 359 28.10 13.99 -18.51
CA GLU A 359 27.70 12.61 -18.84
C GLU A 359 26.48 12.52 -19.78
N TRP A 360 25.69 13.59 -19.94
CA TRP A 360 24.42 13.50 -20.66
C TRP A 360 24.53 12.95 -22.07
N LYS A 361 25.53 13.38 -22.82
CA LYS A 361 25.74 12.93 -24.21
C LYS A 361 25.92 11.41 -24.29
N HIS A 362 26.59 10.83 -23.28
CA HIS A 362 26.79 9.39 -23.20
C HIS A 362 25.52 8.69 -22.74
N VAL A 363 24.91 9.14 -21.66
CA VAL A 363 23.69 8.55 -21.07
C VAL A 363 22.56 8.52 -22.09
N LYS A 364 22.31 9.63 -22.78
CA LYS A 364 21.23 9.75 -23.78
C LYS A 364 21.37 8.74 -24.94
N ALA A 365 22.59 8.31 -25.24
CA ALA A 365 22.84 7.35 -26.33
C ALA A 365 22.55 5.89 -25.90
N THR A 366 22.50 5.57 -24.62
CA THR A 366 22.33 4.21 -24.12
C THR A 366 20.94 3.64 -24.43
N LYS A 367 20.86 2.30 -24.60
CA LYS A 367 19.58 1.60 -24.77
C LYS A 367 18.73 1.68 -23.51
N ASP A 368 19.36 1.59 -22.37
CA ASP A 368 18.74 1.61 -21.06
C ASP A 368 17.99 2.94 -20.79
N TYR A 369 18.66 4.08 -21.07
CA TYR A 369 17.99 5.38 -20.97
C TYR A 369 16.84 5.51 -21.99
N LYS A 370 17.01 5.05 -23.20
CA LYS A 370 15.94 5.11 -24.21
C LYS A 370 14.71 4.32 -23.79
N GLN A 371 14.92 3.13 -23.24
CA GLN A 371 13.82 2.32 -22.69
C GLN A 371 13.14 3.04 -21.52
N PHE A 372 13.93 3.54 -20.55
CA PHE A 372 13.38 4.34 -19.44
C PHE A 372 12.54 5.51 -19.94
N PHE A 373 13.03 6.28 -20.91
CA PHE A 373 12.31 7.42 -21.47
C PHE A 373 11.00 6.97 -22.14
N ASP A 374 11.05 5.94 -22.97
CA ASP A 374 9.86 5.43 -23.67
C ASP A 374 8.78 4.94 -22.71
N ASP A 375 9.17 4.25 -21.66
CA ASP A 375 8.25 3.72 -20.62
C ASP A 375 7.65 4.84 -19.75
N ASN A 376 8.38 5.94 -19.55
CA ASN A 376 8.01 6.98 -18.58
C ASN A 376 7.61 8.33 -19.20
N LYS A 377 7.76 8.54 -20.51
CA LYS A 377 7.51 9.84 -21.18
C LYS A 377 6.14 10.46 -20.89
N GLY A 378 5.13 9.63 -20.59
CA GLY A 378 3.77 10.08 -20.27
C GLY A 378 3.69 10.99 -19.05
N TRP A 379 4.50 10.75 -18.04
CA TRP A 379 4.61 11.59 -16.84
C TRP A 379 5.89 12.42 -16.80
N LEU A 380 7.00 11.89 -17.34
CA LEU A 380 8.32 12.48 -17.25
C LEU A 380 8.42 13.80 -18.03
N VAL A 381 7.81 13.87 -19.22
CA VAL A 381 7.80 15.08 -20.04
C VAL A 381 7.00 16.21 -19.37
N PRO A 382 5.75 15.99 -18.89
CA PRO A 382 5.02 17.02 -18.14
C PRO A 382 5.76 17.47 -16.87
N TYR A 383 6.35 16.55 -16.11
CA TYR A 383 7.11 16.87 -14.91
C TYR A 383 8.32 17.77 -15.24
N ALA A 384 9.14 17.38 -16.23
CA ALA A 384 10.30 18.18 -16.62
C ALA A 384 9.88 19.57 -17.12
N GLN A 385 8.79 19.65 -17.87
CA GLN A 385 8.24 20.93 -18.36
C GLN A 385 7.76 21.81 -17.19
N PHE A 386 7.11 21.22 -16.18
CA PHE A 386 6.72 21.91 -14.96
C PHE A 386 7.94 22.50 -14.23
N CYS A 387 8.98 21.68 -14.03
CA CYS A 387 10.20 22.10 -13.35
C CYS A 387 10.89 23.27 -14.10
N VAL A 388 11.02 23.16 -15.42
CA VAL A 388 11.60 24.24 -16.25
C VAL A 388 10.77 25.54 -16.13
N ASN A 389 9.45 25.44 -16.13
CA ASN A 389 8.58 26.62 -15.99
C ASN A 389 8.67 27.20 -14.57
N ARG A 390 8.63 26.35 -13.52
CA ARG A 390 8.82 26.77 -12.14
C ARG A 390 10.12 27.57 -11.98
N ASP A 391 11.23 27.02 -12.47
CA ASP A 391 12.54 27.65 -12.35
C ASP A 391 12.63 28.96 -13.17
N LYS A 392 12.03 28.98 -14.36
CA LYS A 392 11.99 30.17 -15.23
C LYS A 392 11.16 31.29 -14.64
N TYR A 393 10.03 30.98 -14.03
CA TYR A 393 9.08 32.00 -13.50
C TYR A 393 9.25 32.25 -12.01
N GLY A 394 10.11 31.47 -11.32
CA GLY A 394 10.40 31.61 -9.88
C GLY A 394 9.24 31.25 -8.96
N THR A 395 8.28 30.48 -9.43
CA THR A 395 7.13 30.00 -8.66
C THR A 395 6.57 28.70 -9.20
N ALA A 396 6.14 27.80 -8.31
CA ALA A 396 5.41 26.57 -8.67
C ALA A 396 3.92 26.84 -8.96
N ASP A 397 3.36 27.96 -8.49
CA ASP A 397 1.97 28.33 -8.75
C ASP A 397 1.78 28.65 -10.25
N PHE A 398 1.32 27.64 -10.99
CA PHE A 398 1.10 27.73 -12.42
C PHE A 398 0.00 28.74 -12.82
N ASN A 399 -0.83 29.22 -11.89
CA ASN A 399 -1.81 30.28 -12.14
C ASN A 399 -1.13 31.65 -12.29
N GLN A 400 0.08 31.81 -11.73
CA GLN A 400 0.89 33.02 -11.88
C GLN A 400 1.76 32.99 -13.14
N TRP A 401 1.83 31.87 -13.85
CA TRP A 401 2.57 31.79 -15.11
C TRP A 401 1.84 32.51 -16.24
N PRO A 402 2.56 32.95 -17.31
CA PRO A 402 1.91 33.50 -18.49
C PRO A 402 0.85 32.54 -19.05
N LYS A 403 -0.22 33.10 -19.64
CA LYS A 403 -1.37 32.34 -20.19
C LYS A 403 -0.99 31.16 -21.09
N GLU A 404 0.12 31.26 -21.80
CA GLU A 404 0.65 30.22 -22.68
C GLU A 404 1.20 29.01 -21.90
N SER A 405 1.62 29.18 -20.65
CA SER A 405 2.23 28.15 -19.79
C SER A 405 1.34 27.75 -18.61
N SER A 406 0.34 28.58 -18.24
CA SER A 406 -0.57 28.30 -17.11
C SER A 406 -1.50 27.10 -17.34
N LYS A 407 -1.73 26.75 -18.60
CA LYS A 407 -2.45 25.52 -18.97
C LYS A 407 -1.46 24.54 -19.60
N PHE A 408 -1.57 23.28 -19.20
CA PHE A 408 -0.69 22.23 -19.72
C PHE A 408 -0.87 22.06 -21.23
N LYS A 409 0.24 22.18 -21.94
CA LYS A 409 0.38 21.81 -23.34
C LYS A 409 1.83 21.37 -23.55
N VAL A 410 2.04 20.24 -24.18
CA VAL A 410 3.38 19.76 -24.49
C VAL A 410 4.13 20.79 -25.32
N GLN A 411 5.29 21.21 -24.85
CA GLN A 411 6.15 22.22 -25.49
C GLN A 411 7.60 21.71 -25.53
N SER A 412 8.32 22.08 -26.56
CA SER A 412 9.78 21.87 -26.63
C SER A 412 10.48 23.03 -25.91
N LEU A 413 10.90 22.80 -24.68
CA LEU A 413 11.59 23.78 -23.85
C LEU A 413 13.08 23.39 -23.72
N LYS A 414 13.95 24.40 -23.62
CA LYS A 414 15.35 24.18 -23.25
C LYS A 414 15.43 23.80 -21.78
N GLY A 415 16.23 22.80 -21.42
CA GLY A 415 16.45 22.35 -20.03
C GLY A 415 15.66 21.11 -19.61
N LEU A 416 14.77 20.58 -20.44
CA LEU A 416 14.03 19.35 -20.14
C LEU A 416 14.97 18.17 -19.91
N ASP A 417 16.02 18.05 -20.71
CA ASP A 417 16.98 16.96 -20.70
C ASP A 417 17.66 16.80 -19.33
N PHE A 418 17.85 17.88 -18.58
CA PHE A 418 18.40 17.83 -17.22
C PHE A 418 17.50 17.05 -16.28
N TRP A 419 16.20 17.31 -16.28
CA TRP A 419 15.26 16.61 -15.43
C TRP A 419 15.06 15.16 -15.85
N TYR A 420 15.19 14.84 -17.15
CA TYR A 420 15.23 13.46 -17.61
C TYR A 420 16.44 12.70 -17.07
N PHE A 421 17.61 13.34 -17.08
CA PHE A 421 18.83 12.78 -16.51
C PHE A 421 18.72 12.52 -15.01
N VAL A 422 18.19 13.48 -14.26
CA VAL A 422 18.00 13.37 -12.81
C VAL A 422 17.07 12.20 -12.48
N GLN A 423 15.90 12.15 -13.11
CA GLN A 423 14.91 11.12 -12.82
C GLN A 423 15.37 9.72 -13.29
N TYR A 424 16.08 9.62 -14.37
CA TYR A 424 16.68 8.36 -14.82
C TYR A 424 17.64 7.77 -13.78
N ASN A 425 18.52 8.58 -13.22
CA ASN A 425 19.47 8.12 -12.21
C ASN A 425 18.78 7.75 -10.90
N LEU A 426 17.82 8.54 -10.45
CA LEU A 426 17.01 8.24 -9.25
C LEU A 426 16.22 6.95 -9.39
N ASP A 427 15.55 6.76 -10.53
CA ASP A 427 14.78 5.54 -10.83
C ASP A 427 15.67 4.29 -10.77
N LYS A 428 16.83 4.33 -11.39
CA LYS A 428 17.83 3.23 -11.33
C LYS A 428 18.30 2.95 -9.92
N GLN A 429 18.61 3.98 -9.15
CA GLN A 429 19.11 3.82 -7.79
C GLN A 429 18.04 3.24 -6.86
N MET A 430 16.80 3.72 -6.97
CA MET A 430 15.70 3.19 -6.15
C MET A 430 15.32 1.76 -6.54
N GLN A 431 15.26 1.44 -7.82
CA GLN A 431 15.05 0.06 -8.28
C GLN A 431 16.17 -0.86 -7.80
N SER A 432 17.41 -0.41 -7.86
CA SER A 432 18.57 -1.17 -7.35
C SER A 432 18.51 -1.37 -5.83
N ALA A 433 17.99 -0.40 -5.06
CA ALA A 433 17.77 -0.56 -3.63
C ALA A 433 16.63 -1.55 -3.33
N HIS A 434 15.57 -1.52 -4.11
CA HIS A 434 14.45 -2.45 -4.01
C HIS A 434 14.88 -3.89 -4.30
N GLU A 435 15.60 -4.10 -5.39
CA GLU A 435 16.11 -5.43 -5.75
C GLU A 435 17.10 -5.95 -4.69
N TYR A 436 17.98 -5.08 -4.18
CA TYR A 436 18.89 -5.42 -3.09
C TYR A 436 18.13 -5.87 -1.82
N ALA A 437 17.06 -5.18 -1.47
CA ALA A 437 16.23 -5.55 -0.33
C ALA A 437 15.56 -6.93 -0.53
N ARG A 438 15.03 -7.21 -1.72
CA ARG A 438 14.46 -8.51 -2.09
C ARG A 438 15.49 -9.64 -1.94
N GLN A 439 16.70 -9.45 -2.44
CA GLN A 439 17.81 -10.43 -2.33
C GLN A 439 18.16 -10.73 -0.87
N HIS A 440 17.96 -9.77 0.03
CA HIS A 440 18.18 -9.93 1.48
C HIS A 440 16.91 -10.31 2.25
N ARG A 441 15.79 -10.59 1.55
CA ARG A 441 14.49 -10.91 2.14
C ARG A 441 13.99 -9.83 3.11
N VAL A 442 14.19 -8.58 2.75
CA VAL A 442 13.71 -7.40 3.46
C VAL A 442 12.68 -6.69 2.59
N ILE A 443 11.45 -6.63 3.07
CA ILE A 443 10.35 -5.93 2.39
C ILE A 443 10.59 -4.42 2.50
N LEU A 444 10.65 -3.72 1.38
CA LEU A 444 10.53 -2.26 1.38
C LEU A 444 9.04 -1.90 1.34
N LYS A 445 8.60 -1.16 2.36
CA LYS A 445 7.24 -0.67 2.50
C LYS A 445 7.22 0.84 2.28
N GLY A 446 6.60 1.27 1.20
CA GLY A 446 6.41 2.68 0.87
C GLY A 446 5.28 3.35 1.64
N ASP A 447 5.19 4.66 1.54
CA ASP A 447 4.09 5.46 2.06
C ASP A 447 3.49 6.29 0.92
N ILE A 448 2.19 6.17 0.71
CA ILE A 448 1.48 6.80 -0.40
C ILE A 448 0.54 7.87 0.18
N PRO A 449 0.90 9.16 0.07
CA PRO A 449 0.09 10.26 0.58
C PRO A 449 -1.33 10.26 0.02
N ILE A 450 -2.31 10.61 0.86
CA ILE A 450 -3.69 10.84 0.38
C ILE A 450 -3.74 12.07 -0.53
N GLY A 451 -2.95 13.09 -0.25
CA GLY A 451 -2.98 14.36 -0.96
C GLY A 451 -1.97 14.47 -2.11
N ILE A 452 -2.09 15.54 -2.85
CA ILE A 452 -1.11 16.08 -3.80
C ILE A 452 -0.95 17.56 -3.56
N SER A 453 0.13 18.17 -4.05
CA SER A 453 0.23 19.62 -4.04
C SER A 453 -0.82 20.25 -4.96
N ARG A 454 -1.49 21.30 -4.44
CA ARG A 454 -2.40 22.13 -5.23
C ARG A 454 -1.71 22.79 -6.42
N ASP A 455 -0.43 23.13 -6.25
CA ASP A 455 0.43 23.76 -7.23
C ASP A 455 1.43 22.74 -7.82
N GLY A 456 0.99 21.48 -7.97
CA GLY A 456 1.80 20.39 -8.52
C GLY A 456 1.47 20.03 -9.96
N VAL A 457 2.26 19.13 -10.51
CA VAL A 457 2.16 18.65 -11.91
C VAL A 457 0.79 18.06 -12.19
N GLU A 458 0.27 17.24 -11.29
CA GLU A 458 -1.00 16.53 -11.49
C GLU A 458 -2.19 17.49 -11.55
N ALA A 459 -2.21 18.50 -10.67
CA ALA A 459 -3.25 19.54 -10.69
C ALA A 459 -3.18 20.41 -11.97
N TRP A 460 -1.97 20.61 -12.51
CA TRP A 460 -1.74 21.35 -13.74
C TRP A 460 -2.12 20.54 -15.00
N VAL A 461 -1.79 19.24 -15.01
CA VAL A 461 -1.96 18.36 -16.19
C VAL A 461 -3.37 17.77 -16.27
N GLU A 462 -3.91 17.32 -15.15
CA GLU A 462 -5.19 16.59 -15.05
C GLU A 462 -6.15 17.22 -14.02
N PRO A 463 -6.43 18.55 -14.09
CA PRO A 463 -7.22 19.27 -13.08
C PRO A 463 -8.63 18.72 -12.88
N LYS A 464 -9.18 17.99 -13.86
CA LYS A 464 -10.53 17.40 -13.80
C LYS A 464 -10.71 16.41 -12.62
N TYR A 465 -9.63 15.79 -12.16
CA TYR A 465 -9.69 14.83 -11.06
C TYR A 465 -9.67 15.46 -9.67
N PHE A 466 -9.56 16.79 -9.59
CA PHE A 466 -9.38 17.48 -8.32
C PHE A 466 -10.41 18.59 -8.11
N ASN A 467 -10.92 18.71 -6.87
CA ASN A 467 -11.75 19.83 -6.44
C ASN A 467 -10.83 20.94 -5.91
N LEU A 468 -10.45 21.85 -6.76
CA LEU A 468 -9.55 22.95 -6.40
C LEU A 468 -10.21 24.02 -5.49
N ASN A 469 -11.52 23.96 -5.27
CA ASN A 469 -12.26 24.83 -4.36
C ASN A 469 -12.37 24.28 -2.93
N GLY A 470 -11.96 23.02 -2.71
CA GLY A 470 -11.94 22.36 -1.42
C GLY A 470 -10.52 22.10 -0.95
N GLN A 471 -10.34 21.94 0.35
CA GLN A 471 -9.10 21.54 0.99
C GLN A 471 -9.36 20.33 1.89
N ALA A 472 -8.49 19.34 1.79
CA ALA A 472 -8.55 18.19 2.69
C ALA A 472 -8.01 18.55 4.07
N GLY A 473 -8.55 17.92 5.08
CA GLY A 473 -8.11 18.07 6.47
C GLY A 473 -8.65 16.95 7.36
N ALA A 474 -8.62 17.18 8.65
CA ALA A 474 -9.20 16.31 9.67
C ALA A 474 -10.08 17.11 10.62
N PRO A 475 -11.18 16.50 11.13
CA PRO A 475 -11.98 17.12 12.19
C PRO A 475 -11.17 17.25 13.49
N PRO A 476 -11.63 18.06 14.45
CA PRO A 476 -11.02 18.16 15.78
C PRO A 476 -10.78 16.77 16.40
N ASP A 477 -9.60 16.61 16.95
CA ASP A 477 -9.15 15.40 17.63
C ASP A 477 -8.29 15.76 18.88
N PRO A 478 -7.82 14.79 19.65
CA PRO A 478 -6.95 15.06 20.82
C PRO A 478 -5.62 15.77 20.47
N PHE A 479 -5.18 15.76 19.20
CA PHE A 479 -3.95 16.40 18.76
C PHE A 479 -4.18 17.84 18.28
N SER A 480 -5.41 18.17 17.84
CA SER A 480 -5.76 19.51 17.34
C SER A 480 -7.22 19.84 17.66
N ALA A 481 -7.43 20.72 18.62
CA ALA A 481 -8.78 21.16 19.03
C ALA A 481 -9.55 21.90 17.92
N ASP A 482 -8.85 22.54 17.00
CA ASP A 482 -9.44 23.26 15.86
C ASP A 482 -9.52 22.39 14.59
N GLY A 483 -9.16 21.09 14.69
CA GLY A 483 -8.96 20.23 13.54
C GLY A 483 -7.70 20.58 12.76
N GLN A 484 -7.49 19.91 11.64
CA GLN A 484 -6.33 20.13 10.79
C GLN A 484 -6.78 20.54 9.39
N ASN A 485 -6.08 21.50 8.80
CA ASN A 485 -6.21 21.87 7.39
C ASN A 485 -4.89 21.54 6.68
N TRP A 486 -4.90 20.53 5.82
CA TRP A 486 -3.71 20.06 5.11
C TRP A 486 -3.43 20.83 3.81
N GLY A 487 -4.41 21.65 3.34
CA GLY A 487 -4.26 22.48 2.15
C GLY A 487 -4.33 21.74 0.80
N PHE A 488 -4.37 20.42 0.78
CA PHE A 488 -4.48 19.61 -0.44
C PHE A 488 -5.86 19.77 -1.08
N PRO A 489 -5.97 19.76 -2.43
CA PRO A 489 -7.28 19.66 -3.09
C PRO A 489 -7.91 18.30 -2.76
N THR A 490 -9.24 18.25 -2.67
CA THR A 490 -9.96 16.98 -2.56
C THR A 490 -10.15 16.36 -3.94
N TYR A 491 -10.49 15.06 -3.98
CA TYR A 491 -10.67 14.34 -5.24
C TYR A 491 -12.07 14.48 -5.80
N ASN A 492 -12.15 14.67 -7.12
CA ASN A 492 -13.38 14.57 -7.87
C ASN A 492 -13.64 13.10 -8.24
N TRP A 493 -14.22 12.36 -7.29
CA TRP A 493 -14.46 10.93 -7.46
C TRP A 493 -15.42 10.62 -8.62
N ASP A 494 -16.35 11.51 -8.92
CA ASP A 494 -17.27 11.32 -10.05
C ASP A 494 -16.53 11.27 -11.40
N GLU A 495 -15.46 12.08 -11.56
CA GLU A 495 -14.61 12.01 -12.75
C GLU A 495 -13.64 10.81 -12.70
N MET A 496 -13.11 10.48 -11.53
CA MET A 496 -12.21 9.33 -11.40
C MET A 496 -12.89 8.00 -11.65
N LEU A 497 -14.14 7.84 -11.23
CA LEU A 497 -14.91 6.62 -11.45
C LEU A 497 -15.28 6.40 -12.92
N LYS A 498 -15.34 7.44 -13.76
CA LYS A 498 -15.63 7.31 -15.20
C LYS A 498 -14.55 6.53 -15.96
N ASP A 499 -13.32 6.51 -15.48
CA ASP A 499 -12.20 5.79 -16.08
C ASP A 499 -11.60 4.74 -15.12
N ASP A 500 -12.44 4.22 -14.23
CA ASP A 500 -12.09 3.16 -13.28
C ASP A 500 -10.89 3.53 -12.39
N CYS A 501 -10.86 4.76 -11.92
CA CYS A 501 -9.81 5.33 -11.08
C CYS A 501 -8.40 5.23 -11.70
N ALA A 502 -8.29 5.36 -13.01
CA ALA A 502 -7.04 5.15 -13.76
C ALA A 502 -5.87 5.99 -13.23
N TRP A 503 -6.13 7.19 -12.72
CA TRP A 503 -5.12 8.05 -12.12
C TRP A 503 -4.45 7.37 -10.90
N TRP A 504 -5.24 6.84 -9.96
CA TRP A 504 -4.76 6.12 -8.80
C TRP A 504 -4.06 4.81 -9.17
N VAL A 505 -4.62 4.06 -10.14
CA VAL A 505 -4.01 2.82 -10.64
C VAL A 505 -2.61 3.09 -11.20
N ARG A 506 -2.42 4.17 -11.99
CA ARG A 506 -1.09 4.55 -12.48
C ARG A 506 -0.12 4.87 -11.36
N ARG A 507 -0.58 5.56 -10.31
CA ARG A 507 0.23 5.88 -9.12
C ARG A 507 0.70 4.62 -8.41
N PHE A 508 -0.21 3.68 -8.11
CA PHE A 508 0.14 2.41 -7.47
C PHE A 508 1.11 1.59 -8.32
N ARG A 509 0.88 1.49 -9.62
CA ARG A 509 1.77 0.77 -10.54
C ARG A 509 3.18 1.36 -10.58
N LYS A 510 3.31 2.68 -10.50
CA LYS A 510 4.65 3.30 -10.41
C LYS A 510 5.33 2.97 -9.09
N MET A 511 4.62 3.05 -7.98
CA MET A 511 5.17 2.72 -6.66
C MET A 511 5.54 1.24 -6.52
N ALA A 512 4.83 0.33 -7.19
CA ALA A 512 5.17 -1.09 -7.24
C ALA A 512 6.53 -1.41 -7.89
N GLN A 513 7.12 -0.47 -8.62
CA GLN A 513 8.49 -0.59 -9.12
C GLN A 513 9.54 -0.44 -8.00
N TYR A 514 9.16 0.14 -6.86
CA TYR A 514 10.05 0.51 -5.77
C TYR A 514 9.75 -0.20 -4.45
N PHE A 515 8.55 -0.76 -4.30
CA PHE A 515 8.05 -1.31 -3.04
C PHE A 515 7.28 -2.61 -3.24
N ASP A 516 7.32 -3.46 -2.22
CA ASP A 516 6.54 -4.70 -2.15
C ASP A 516 5.35 -4.61 -1.18
N ALA A 517 5.33 -3.57 -0.37
CA ALA A 517 4.23 -3.22 0.50
C ALA A 517 4.07 -1.70 0.55
N TYR A 518 2.91 -1.22 0.94
CA TYR A 518 2.68 0.22 1.09
C TYR A 518 1.73 0.52 2.25
N ARG A 519 1.91 1.69 2.82
CA ARG A 519 0.92 2.35 3.69
C ARG A 519 0.09 3.28 2.82
N ILE A 520 -1.21 3.07 2.78
CA ILE A 520 -2.11 4.06 2.23
C ILE A 520 -2.42 5.08 3.33
N ASP A 521 -1.95 6.29 3.11
CA ASP A 521 -2.16 7.40 4.03
C ASP A 521 -3.63 7.79 4.06
N HIS A 522 -4.16 8.02 5.27
CA HIS A 522 -5.53 8.44 5.52
C HIS A 522 -6.56 7.66 4.69
N VAL A 523 -6.61 6.33 4.86
CA VAL A 523 -7.56 5.47 4.10
C VAL A 523 -9.00 5.92 4.24
N LEU A 524 -9.34 6.58 5.34
CA LEU A 524 -10.67 7.17 5.58
C LEU A 524 -11.09 8.13 4.47
N GLY A 525 -10.13 8.77 3.78
CA GLY A 525 -10.38 9.65 2.64
C GLY A 525 -11.04 8.98 1.44
N PHE A 526 -10.96 7.63 1.34
CA PHE A 526 -11.67 6.87 0.30
C PHE A 526 -13.12 6.57 0.66
N PHE A 527 -13.48 6.67 1.92
CA PHE A 527 -14.86 6.59 2.43
C PHE A 527 -15.51 7.97 2.41
N ARG A 528 -14.86 8.93 3.02
CA ARG A 528 -15.18 10.34 3.09
C ARG A 528 -13.94 11.13 3.47
N ILE A 529 -13.85 12.37 3.02
CA ILE A 529 -12.80 13.30 3.40
C ILE A 529 -13.41 14.44 4.24
N TRP A 530 -12.65 14.96 5.19
CA TRP A 530 -12.98 16.22 5.84
C TRP A 530 -12.62 17.35 4.89
N GLU A 531 -13.63 18.00 4.30
CA GLU A 531 -13.46 19.04 3.30
C GLU A 531 -13.72 20.42 3.89
N ILE A 532 -12.74 21.30 3.74
CA ILE A 532 -12.74 22.68 4.24
C ILE A 532 -12.76 23.59 3.01
N PRO A 533 -13.66 24.61 2.95
CA PRO A 533 -13.64 25.60 1.87
C PRO A 533 -12.30 26.36 1.82
N VAL A 534 -11.80 26.66 0.62
CA VAL A 534 -10.49 27.32 0.43
C VAL A 534 -10.32 28.63 1.20
N PRO A 535 -11.35 29.51 1.34
CA PRO A 535 -11.22 30.73 2.12
C PRO A 535 -11.04 30.49 3.63
N GLU A 536 -11.46 29.31 4.12
CA GLU A 536 -11.44 28.98 5.54
C GLU A 536 -10.09 28.38 5.94
N LYS A 537 -9.60 28.78 7.11
CA LYS A 537 -8.32 28.27 7.65
C LYS A 537 -8.51 27.22 8.72
N SER A 538 -9.62 27.31 9.48
CA SER A 538 -9.92 26.42 10.59
C SER A 538 -10.56 25.12 10.13
N GLY A 539 -10.13 24.00 10.70
CA GLY A 539 -10.75 22.69 10.53
C GLY A 539 -12.20 22.61 11.04
N LEU A 540 -12.59 23.52 11.95
CA LEU A 540 -13.96 23.62 12.47
C LEU A 540 -15.00 23.96 11.39
N MET A 541 -14.58 24.55 10.27
CA MET A 541 -15.45 24.92 9.15
C MET A 541 -15.60 23.81 8.11
N GLY A 542 -15.05 22.65 8.37
CA GLY A 542 -15.13 21.50 7.50
C GLY A 542 -16.44 20.71 7.64
N GLN A 543 -16.68 19.88 6.66
CA GLN A 543 -17.75 18.87 6.66
C GLN A 543 -17.27 17.59 5.95
N PHE A 544 -17.84 16.44 6.28
CA PHE A 544 -17.53 15.20 5.56
C PHE A 544 -18.10 15.24 4.14
N SER A 545 -17.26 14.89 3.16
CA SER A 545 -17.61 14.80 1.74
C SER A 545 -17.14 13.45 1.16
N PRO A 546 -18.04 12.62 0.59
CA PRO A 546 -19.50 12.78 0.59
C PRO A 546 -20.14 12.44 1.95
N ALA A 547 -21.32 12.99 2.20
CA ALA A 547 -22.15 12.63 3.35
C ALA A 547 -23.65 12.88 3.05
N LEU A 548 -24.51 12.19 3.80
CA LEU A 548 -25.97 12.34 3.71
C LEU A 548 -26.42 13.55 4.54
N GLY A 549 -26.34 14.75 3.98
CA GLY A 549 -26.84 15.97 4.59
C GLY A 549 -28.32 15.86 4.98
N LEU A 550 -28.71 16.54 6.05
CA LEU A 550 -30.07 16.55 6.58
C LEU A 550 -30.94 17.58 5.85
N SER A 551 -32.21 17.27 5.57
CA SER A 551 -33.21 18.27 5.18
C SER A 551 -33.75 18.99 6.43
N LYS A 552 -34.46 20.12 6.24
CA LYS A 552 -35.12 20.81 7.37
C LYS A 552 -36.19 19.92 8.04
N GLU A 553 -36.91 19.17 7.24
CA GLU A 553 -37.94 18.22 7.73
C GLU A 553 -37.31 17.10 8.56
N GLU A 554 -36.13 16.62 8.18
CA GLU A 554 -35.39 15.63 8.98
C GLU A 554 -34.91 16.24 10.31
N ILE A 555 -34.41 17.47 10.30
CA ILE A 555 -33.98 18.20 11.51
C ILE A 555 -35.20 18.39 12.46
N ASP A 556 -36.32 18.83 11.92
CA ASP A 556 -37.58 19.02 12.68
C ASP A 556 -38.08 17.69 13.26
N ALA A 557 -37.94 16.57 12.53
CA ALA A 557 -38.33 15.23 13.01
C ALA A 557 -37.51 14.78 14.23
N TYR A 558 -36.30 15.29 14.42
CA TYR A 558 -35.53 15.09 15.67
C TYR A 558 -36.03 15.99 16.81
N GLY A 559 -36.93 16.95 16.53
CA GLY A 559 -37.39 17.94 17.49
C GLY A 559 -36.36 19.06 17.74
N VAL A 560 -35.49 19.30 16.78
CA VAL A 560 -34.49 20.35 16.84
C VAL A 560 -34.99 21.60 16.13
N ASN A 561 -35.01 22.72 16.82
CA ASN A 561 -35.25 24.01 16.19
C ASN A 561 -34.06 24.40 15.34
N PHE A 562 -34.29 24.60 14.02
CA PHE A 562 -33.21 24.95 13.10
C PHE A 562 -32.56 26.28 13.48
N ASN A 563 -31.21 26.27 13.54
CA ASN A 563 -30.40 27.44 13.84
C ASN A 563 -29.09 27.35 13.03
N ASP A 564 -28.79 28.36 12.22
CA ASP A 564 -27.57 28.42 11.40
C ASP A 564 -26.27 28.31 12.23
N GLY A 565 -26.31 28.67 13.52
CA GLY A 565 -25.17 28.48 14.44
C GLY A 565 -24.85 27.01 14.74
N LEU A 566 -25.82 26.09 14.56
CA LEU A 566 -25.67 24.67 14.84
C LEU A 566 -25.29 23.84 13.59
N PHE A 567 -25.52 24.37 12.39
CA PHE A 567 -25.37 23.66 11.14
C PHE A 567 -24.52 24.41 10.11
N LEU A 568 -23.90 23.66 9.20
CA LEU A 568 -23.30 24.17 7.98
C LEU A 568 -24.16 23.75 6.78
N VAL A 569 -24.29 24.63 5.81
CA VAL A 569 -24.93 24.28 4.53
C VAL A 569 -24.00 23.33 3.77
N ASP A 570 -24.56 22.31 3.11
CA ASP A 570 -23.81 21.42 2.25
C ASP A 570 -23.15 22.18 1.10
N HIS A 571 -21.86 21.89 0.84
CA HIS A 571 -21.07 22.62 -0.18
C HIS A 571 -21.59 22.44 -1.61
N LYS A 572 -22.37 21.38 -1.89
CA LYS A 572 -22.90 21.06 -3.22
C LYS A 572 -24.41 21.27 -3.33
N ARG A 573 -25.11 21.35 -2.18
CA ARG A 573 -26.57 21.35 -2.11
C ARG A 573 -27.10 22.36 -1.09
N ASN A 574 -27.69 23.43 -1.53
CA ASN A 574 -28.22 24.49 -0.66
C ASN A 574 -29.46 24.09 0.14
N ASP A 575 -30.02 22.90 -0.10
CA ASP A 575 -31.19 22.34 0.57
C ASP A 575 -30.85 21.25 1.58
N ARG A 576 -29.57 21.13 1.96
CA ARG A 576 -29.04 20.16 2.93
C ARG A 576 -28.08 20.83 3.92
N TRP A 577 -28.05 20.28 5.12
CA TRP A 577 -27.28 20.80 6.24
C TRP A 577 -26.51 19.68 6.95
N HIS A 578 -25.37 20.06 7.51
CA HIS A 578 -24.52 19.20 8.32
C HIS A 578 -24.38 19.80 9.71
N PRO A 579 -24.52 19.03 10.81
CA PRO A 579 -24.21 19.53 12.15
C PRO A 579 -22.77 20.01 12.19
N ARG A 580 -22.53 21.15 12.82
CA ARG A 580 -21.13 21.63 13.04
C ARG A 580 -20.43 20.69 14.01
N ILE A 581 -19.20 20.30 13.66
CA ILE A 581 -18.37 19.52 14.56
C ILE A 581 -18.02 20.34 15.80
N ALA A 582 -17.94 19.68 16.97
CA ALA A 582 -17.59 20.31 18.24
C ALA A 582 -18.48 21.53 18.64
N VAL A 583 -19.66 21.64 18.05
CA VAL A 583 -20.60 22.76 18.32
C VAL A 583 -21.06 22.84 19.78
N GLN A 584 -20.95 21.73 20.54
CA GLN A 584 -21.26 21.66 21.97
C GLN A 584 -20.39 22.62 22.81
N TYR A 585 -19.29 23.11 22.29
CA TYR A 585 -18.41 24.10 22.90
C TYR A 585 -18.63 25.52 22.38
N GLN A 586 -19.72 25.75 21.63
CA GLN A 586 -20.02 27.05 21.02
C GLN A 586 -21.27 27.69 21.61
N GLN A 587 -21.33 29.02 21.57
CA GLN A 587 -22.42 29.81 22.16
C GLN A 587 -23.80 29.37 21.64
N ALA A 588 -23.91 29.07 20.33
CA ALA A 588 -25.21 28.65 19.74
C ALA A 588 -25.78 27.37 20.38
N TYR A 589 -24.94 26.48 20.87
CA TYR A 589 -25.38 25.29 21.60
C TYR A 589 -25.63 25.62 23.08
N GLU A 590 -24.80 26.44 23.71
CA GLU A 590 -24.97 26.83 25.11
C GLU A 590 -26.31 27.53 25.38
N GLU A 591 -26.78 28.33 24.42
CA GLU A 591 -28.04 29.07 24.46
C GLU A 591 -29.30 28.17 24.32
N LEU A 592 -29.14 26.90 23.97
CA LEU A 592 -30.28 25.96 23.87
C LEU A 592 -30.79 25.56 25.25
N ASP A 593 -32.13 25.35 25.36
CA ASP A 593 -32.69 24.70 26.52
C ASP A 593 -32.30 23.21 26.56
N GLU A 594 -32.46 22.57 27.72
CA GLU A 594 -32.04 21.18 27.94
C GLU A 594 -32.78 20.17 27.04
N GLY A 595 -34.04 20.45 26.63
CA GLY A 595 -34.77 19.63 25.69
C GLY A 595 -34.19 19.71 24.29
N GLN A 596 -33.83 20.92 23.85
CA GLN A 596 -33.17 21.13 22.55
C GLN A 596 -31.76 20.56 22.54
N LYS A 597 -30.98 20.70 23.61
CA LYS A 597 -29.64 20.05 23.73
C LYS A 597 -29.75 18.52 23.63
N TYR A 598 -30.71 17.90 24.31
CA TYR A 598 -30.96 16.48 24.22
C TYR A 598 -31.30 16.03 22.80
N ASN A 599 -32.25 16.73 22.15
CA ASN A 599 -32.65 16.44 20.77
C ASN A 599 -31.52 16.61 19.79
N PHE A 600 -30.76 17.72 19.91
CA PHE A 600 -29.62 17.99 19.04
C PHE A 600 -28.49 16.96 19.23
N ASN A 601 -28.17 16.56 20.45
CA ASN A 601 -27.13 15.53 20.69
C ASN A 601 -27.54 14.17 20.10
N ARG A 602 -28.82 13.84 20.12
CA ARG A 602 -29.35 12.64 19.48
C ARG A 602 -29.17 12.70 17.96
N LEU A 603 -29.51 13.84 17.32
CA LEU A 603 -29.28 14.08 15.90
C LEU A 603 -27.78 14.04 15.58
N TYR A 604 -26.95 14.73 16.36
CA TYR A 604 -25.51 14.79 16.20
C TYR A 604 -24.88 13.39 16.23
N ASN A 605 -25.22 12.58 17.23
CA ASN A 605 -24.69 11.22 17.36
C ASN A 605 -25.18 10.31 16.22
N ASP A 606 -26.42 10.44 15.81
CA ASP A 606 -26.91 9.68 14.66
C ASP A 606 -26.16 10.07 13.37
N TYR A 607 -25.99 11.37 13.13
CA TYR A 607 -25.32 11.88 11.93
C TYR A 607 -23.87 11.42 11.84
N PHE A 608 -23.06 11.61 12.88
CA PHE A 608 -21.63 11.34 12.83
C PHE A 608 -21.26 9.86 12.97
N TYR A 609 -22.08 9.05 13.67
CA TYR A 609 -21.70 7.68 14.05
C TYR A 609 -22.58 6.57 13.45
N ARG A 610 -23.73 6.86 12.85
CA ARG A 610 -24.63 5.83 12.32
C ARG A 610 -25.18 6.09 10.94
N ARG A 611 -25.79 7.26 10.70
CA ARG A 611 -26.53 7.61 9.47
C ARG A 611 -25.75 7.29 8.20
N ASN A 612 -24.45 7.58 8.19
CA ASN A 612 -23.61 7.51 7.00
C ASN A 612 -22.91 6.16 6.79
N ASN A 613 -22.95 5.22 7.75
CA ASN A 613 -22.14 4.00 7.67
C ASN A 613 -22.34 3.18 6.38
N GLN A 614 -23.60 2.88 6.04
CA GLN A 614 -23.89 2.11 4.82
C GLN A 614 -23.55 2.89 3.54
N PHE A 615 -23.77 4.18 3.54
CA PHE A 615 -23.42 5.05 2.42
C PHE A 615 -21.89 5.11 2.22
N TRP A 616 -21.12 5.31 3.28
CA TRP A 616 -19.66 5.35 3.20
C TRP A 616 -19.06 3.99 2.86
N TYR A 617 -19.67 2.88 3.32
CA TYR A 617 -19.28 1.55 2.86
C TYR A 617 -19.39 1.44 1.34
N GLN A 618 -20.53 1.83 0.77
CA GLN A 618 -20.76 1.80 -0.68
C GLN A 618 -19.78 2.71 -1.43
N GLU A 619 -19.50 3.91 -0.89
CA GLU A 619 -18.55 4.84 -1.50
C GLU A 619 -17.11 4.28 -1.50
N ALA A 620 -16.71 3.61 -0.44
CA ALA A 620 -15.39 2.96 -0.39
C ALA A 620 -15.31 1.77 -1.36
N MET A 621 -16.36 0.95 -1.43
CA MET A 621 -16.41 -0.24 -2.28
C MET A 621 -16.48 0.07 -3.78
N LYS A 622 -16.83 1.29 -4.18
CA LYS A 622 -16.69 1.74 -5.57
C LYS A 622 -15.23 1.96 -6.00
N LYS A 623 -14.32 2.16 -5.05
CA LYS A 623 -12.94 2.63 -5.29
C LYS A 623 -11.89 1.62 -4.83
N LEU A 624 -11.91 1.25 -3.55
CA LEU A 624 -10.85 0.48 -2.90
C LEU A 624 -10.60 -0.89 -3.52
N PRO A 625 -11.60 -1.69 -3.94
CA PRO A 625 -11.33 -2.96 -4.61
C PRO A 625 -10.44 -2.81 -5.82
N ARG A 626 -10.72 -1.83 -6.69
CA ARG A 626 -9.93 -1.55 -7.88
C ARG A 626 -8.51 -1.09 -7.54
N LEU A 627 -8.37 -0.30 -6.50
CA LEU A 627 -7.08 0.29 -6.09
C LEU A 627 -6.18 -0.75 -5.44
N THR A 628 -6.70 -1.51 -4.48
CA THR A 628 -5.93 -2.54 -3.76
C THR A 628 -5.51 -3.70 -4.66
N GLN A 629 -6.25 -3.94 -5.73
CA GLN A 629 -5.97 -4.96 -6.73
C GLN A 629 -5.20 -4.45 -7.96
N ALA A 630 -4.81 -3.17 -7.97
CA ALA A 630 -4.05 -2.58 -9.08
C ALA A 630 -2.63 -3.14 -9.21
N THR A 631 -2.08 -3.66 -8.11
CA THR A 631 -0.74 -4.25 -8.01
C THR A 631 -0.74 -5.41 -7.03
N ARG A 632 0.38 -6.14 -6.97
CA ARG A 632 0.60 -7.21 -6.00
C ARG A 632 1.25 -6.73 -4.70
N MET A 633 1.42 -5.42 -4.47
CA MET A 633 1.96 -4.92 -3.21
C MET A 633 1.03 -5.24 -2.03
N LEU A 634 1.60 -5.62 -0.89
CA LEU A 634 0.85 -5.80 0.35
C LEU A 634 0.27 -4.47 0.84
N CYS A 635 -1.05 -4.37 0.90
CA CYS A 635 -1.76 -3.16 1.32
C CYS A 635 -1.88 -3.06 2.83
N CYS A 636 -1.38 -1.96 3.40
CA CYS A 636 -1.58 -1.58 4.79
C CYS A 636 -2.22 -0.19 4.81
N ALA A 637 -3.15 0.05 5.72
CA ALA A 637 -3.82 1.35 5.83
C ALA A 637 -3.36 2.11 7.07
N GLU A 638 -3.43 3.43 6.99
CA GLU A 638 -3.53 4.29 8.16
C GLU A 638 -5.01 4.62 8.37
N ASP A 639 -5.59 4.05 9.41
CA ASP A 639 -7.01 4.09 9.75
C ASP A 639 -7.23 4.67 11.17
N LEU A 640 -6.59 5.80 11.43
CA LEU A 640 -6.64 6.51 12.71
C LEU A 640 -7.62 7.70 12.67
N GLY A 641 -7.99 8.20 13.84
CA GLY A 641 -8.88 9.33 14.03
C GLY A 641 -10.33 8.93 14.26
N MET A 642 -11.29 9.69 13.74
CA MET A 642 -12.72 9.41 13.85
C MET A 642 -13.12 8.31 12.84
N VAL A 643 -13.01 7.05 13.25
CA VAL A 643 -13.19 5.87 12.40
C VAL A 643 -14.65 5.42 12.40
N PRO A 644 -15.40 5.48 11.26
CA PRO A 644 -16.73 4.92 11.15
C PRO A 644 -16.73 3.39 11.23
N ASP A 645 -17.83 2.80 11.72
CA ASP A 645 -17.98 1.35 11.85
C ASP A 645 -17.81 0.57 10.54
N CYS A 646 -18.10 1.22 9.40
CA CYS A 646 -17.97 0.59 8.08
C CYS A 646 -16.49 0.37 7.66
N VAL A 647 -15.53 1.05 8.26
CA VAL A 647 -14.10 0.93 7.89
C VAL A 647 -13.56 -0.47 8.18
N PRO A 648 -13.71 -1.03 9.40
CA PRO A 648 -13.29 -2.41 9.66
C PRO A 648 -13.97 -3.44 8.75
N TRP A 649 -15.20 -3.21 8.31
CA TRP A 649 -15.91 -4.12 7.39
C TRP A 649 -15.19 -4.19 6.04
N VAL A 650 -14.92 -3.02 5.43
CA VAL A 650 -14.21 -2.93 4.16
C VAL A 650 -12.78 -3.46 4.28
N MET A 651 -12.06 -3.10 5.34
CA MET A 651 -10.70 -3.57 5.59
C MET A 651 -10.63 -5.10 5.66
N LYS A 652 -11.58 -5.73 6.37
CA LYS A 652 -11.69 -7.19 6.47
C LYS A 652 -12.02 -7.82 5.13
N GLU A 653 -12.98 -7.26 4.38
CA GLU A 653 -13.41 -7.78 3.08
C GLU A 653 -12.28 -7.73 2.04
N LEU A 654 -11.52 -6.64 2.02
CA LEU A 654 -10.41 -6.44 1.09
C LEU A 654 -9.05 -6.94 1.59
N ARG A 655 -9.00 -7.55 2.78
CA ARG A 655 -7.76 -8.06 3.41
C ARG A 655 -6.67 -7.00 3.58
N ILE A 656 -7.07 -5.76 3.86
CA ILE A 656 -6.16 -4.63 4.12
C ILE A 656 -5.69 -4.71 5.57
N LEU A 657 -4.38 -4.58 5.81
CA LEU A 657 -3.81 -4.55 7.15
C LEU A 657 -4.13 -3.22 7.84
N SER A 658 -4.75 -3.27 9.02
CA SER A 658 -5.03 -2.10 9.86
C SER A 658 -3.79 -1.62 10.61
N LEU A 659 -3.82 -0.39 11.13
CA LEU A 659 -2.78 0.14 12.01
C LEU A 659 -3.25 0.09 13.46
N GLU A 660 -2.46 -0.55 14.34
CA GLU A 660 -2.79 -0.74 15.75
C GLU A 660 -1.73 -0.07 16.64
N ILE A 661 -2.18 0.92 17.43
CA ILE A 661 -1.34 1.70 18.34
C ILE A 661 -1.93 1.61 19.75
N GLN A 662 -1.18 1.04 20.68
CA GLN A 662 -1.66 0.80 22.05
C GLN A 662 -2.05 2.08 22.79
N SER A 663 -1.28 3.15 22.61
CA SER A 663 -1.51 4.45 23.24
C SER A 663 -2.61 5.29 22.56
N MET A 664 -3.12 4.85 21.41
CA MET A 664 -4.16 5.51 20.63
C MET A 664 -5.14 4.49 20.08
N PRO A 665 -5.95 3.86 20.95
CA PRO A 665 -6.94 2.89 20.52
C PRO A 665 -8.01 3.53 19.64
N LYS A 666 -8.62 2.75 18.75
CA LYS A 666 -9.70 3.20 17.84
C LYS A 666 -11.05 3.36 18.58
N ASP A 667 -11.22 2.69 19.71
CA ASP A 667 -12.36 2.84 20.59
C ASP A 667 -12.06 3.97 21.58
N ASP A 668 -12.78 5.07 21.50
CA ASP A 668 -12.66 6.27 22.33
C ASP A 668 -13.00 6.04 23.82
N LYS A 669 -13.67 4.92 24.14
CA LYS A 669 -13.99 4.50 25.50
C LYS A 669 -12.85 3.77 26.21
N VAL A 670 -11.80 3.40 25.46
CA VAL A 670 -10.67 2.65 25.95
C VAL A 670 -9.44 3.57 25.97
N ARG A 671 -8.82 3.71 27.14
CA ARG A 671 -7.64 4.59 27.30
C ARG A 671 -6.39 4.00 26.63
N PHE A 672 -6.20 2.67 26.71
CA PHE A 672 -5.09 1.94 26.12
C PHE A 672 -5.58 0.66 25.46
N GLY A 673 -5.12 0.38 24.26
CA GLY A 673 -5.43 -0.85 23.56
C GLY A 673 -4.75 -2.09 24.17
N HIS A 674 -5.37 -3.25 24.03
CA HIS A 674 -4.80 -4.52 24.45
C HIS A 674 -4.08 -5.19 23.29
N LEU A 675 -2.75 -5.25 23.32
CA LEU A 675 -1.91 -5.80 22.25
C LEU A 675 -2.30 -7.23 21.86
N SER A 676 -2.79 -8.05 22.81
CA SER A 676 -3.27 -9.42 22.56
C SER A 676 -4.56 -9.49 21.72
N GLN A 677 -5.29 -8.39 21.60
CA GLN A 677 -6.53 -8.31 20.82
C GLN A 677 -6.31 -7.77 19.40
N ASN A 678 -5.08 -7.39 19.03
CA ASN A 678 -4.78 -6.93 17.70
C ASN A 678 -5.17 -8.01 16.67
N PRO A 679 -5.82 -7.64 15.55
CA PRO A 679 -6.08 -8.62 14.49
C PRO A 679 -4.76 -9.07 13.84
N TYR A 680 -4.74 -10.29 13.30
CA TYR A 680 -3.56 -10.79 12.60
C TYR A 680 -3.21 -9.90 11.39
N LEU A 681 -4.20 -9.54 10.57
CA LEU A 681 -4.02 -8.63 9.44
C LEU A 681 -3.89 -7.18 9.94
N SER A 682 -2.79 -6.89 10.62
CA SER A 682 -2.49 -5.54 11.13
C SER A 682 -0.99 -5.26 11.20
N VAL A 683 -0.69 -3.97 11.31
CA VAL A 683 0.61 -3.41 11.63
C VAL A 683 0.54 -2.87 13.05
N CYS A 684 1.29 -3.45 13.97
CA CYS A 684 1.47 -2.94 15.33
C CYS A 684 2.66 -1.99 15.40
N THR A 685 2.49 -0.84 16.04
CA THR A 685 3.58 0.08 16.34
C THR A 685 3.41 0.74 17.71
N ILE A 686 4.49 1.28 18.25
CA ILE A 686 4.46 2.08 19.48
C ILE A 686 4.05 3.52 19.15
N SER A 687 4.69 4.09 18.13
CA SER A 687 4.47 5.45 17.67
C SER A 687 4.59 5.55 16.15
N THR A 688 4.03 6.61 15.58
CA THR A 688 4.24 6.99 14.17
C THR A 688 5.13 8.24 14.09
N HIS A 689 5.51 8.62 12.87
CA HIS A 689 6.26 9.86 12.64
C HIS A 689 5.48 11.13 13.06
N ASP A 690 4.16 11.05 13.21
CA ASP A 690 3.27 12.15 13.65
C ASP A 690 3.08 12.21 15.16
N MET A 691 3.57 11.22 15.88
CA MET A 691 3.41 11.06 17.32
C MET A 691 4.71 11.29 18.06
N PRO A 692 4.66 11.55 19.40
CA PRO A 692 5.82 11.45 20.26
C PRO A 692 6.46 10.06 20.18
N THR A 693 7.79 9.98 20.22
CA THR A 693 8.47 8.69 20.42
C THR A 693 8.10 8.09 21.78
N LEU A 694 8.39 6.80 22.02
CA LEU A 694 8.12 6.14 23.29
C LEU A 694 8.64 6.95 24.49
N ARG A 695 9.87 7.47 24.39
CA ARG A 695 10.50 8.26 25.47
C ARG A 695 9.80 9.59 25.72
N GLN A 696 9.43 10.30 24.64
CA GLN A 696 8.67 11.56 24.77
C GLN A 696 7.29 11.30 25.35
N TRP A 697 6.56 10.32 24.80
CA TRP A 697 5.23 9.96 25.27
C TRP A 697 5.22 9.57 26.75
N TRP A 698 6.29 8.88 27.21
CA TRP A 698 6.43 8.47 28.60
C TRP A 698 6.54 9.67 29.56
N ASP A 699 7.28 10.69 29.16
CA ASP A 699 7.61 11.81 30.05
C ASP A 699 6.70 13.05 29.86
N GLU A 700 5.82 13.06 28.85
CA GLU A 700 4.89 14.17 28.59
C GLU A 700 3.79 14.28 29.65
N ASP A 701 3.30 13.16 30.18
CA ASP A 701 2.15 13.09 31.08
C ASP A 701 2.37 11.98 32.13
N ASN A 702 2.77 12.40 33.30
CA ASN A 702 3.11 11.47 34.39
C ASN A 702 1.88 10.71 34.93
N GLU A 703 0.68 11.29 34.89
CA GLU A 703 -0.55 10.62 35.33
C GLU A 703 -0.91 9.50 34.36
N ARG A 704 -0.86 9.80 33.08
CA ARG A 704 -1.12 8.82 32.00
C ARG A 704 -0.11 7.66 32.07
N THR A 705 1.16 7.94 32.23
CA THR A 705 2.20 6.91 32.28
C THR A 705 2.17 6.11 33.56
N GLN A 706 1.78 6.71 34.70
CA GLN A 706 1.55 5.96 35.93
C GLN A 706 0.39 4.97 35.78
N ASP A 707 -0.70 5.40 35.13
CA ASP A 707 -1.84 4.51 34.84
C ASP A 707 -1.43 3.37 33.91
N TYR A 708 -0.69 3.69 32.84
CA TYR A 708 -0.17 2.68 31.91
C TYR A 708 0.76 1.69 32.62
N PHE A 709 1.65 2.17 33.47
CA PHE A 709 2.56 1.35 34.27
C PHE A 709 1.81 0.35 35.15
N ASN A 710 0.74 0.80 35.79
CA ASN A 710 -0.07 -0.04 36.68
C ASN A 710 -0.96 -1.02 35.90
N THR A 711 -1.69 -0.52 34.88
CA THR A 711 -2.78 -1.28 34.23
C THR A 711 -2.33 -2.12 33.06
N MET A 712 -1.37 -1.62 32.26
CA MET A 712 -0.89 -2.30 31.07
C MET A 712 0.40 -3.08 31.29
N LEU A 713 1.29 -2.57 32.12
CA LEU A 713 2.53 -3.26 32.47
C LEU A 713 2.39 -4.13 33.72
N TYR A 714 1.26 -4.01 34.44
CA TYR A 714 0.96 -4.75 35.67
C TYR A 714 2.05 -4.59 36.75
N ARG A 715 2.55 -3.36 36.91
CA ARG A 715 3.59 -3.02 37.85
C ARG A 715 3.08 -2.14 39.00
N GLY A 716 3.56 -2.38 40.21
CA GLY A 716 3.28 -1.54 41.37
C GLY A 716 4.39 -0.52 41.62
N GLY A 717 4.06 0.49 42.45
CA GLY A 717 4.98 1.57 42.78
C GLY A 717 4.89 2.72 41.78
N ASN A 718 5.85 3.63 41.87
CA ASN A 718 5.90 4.80 40.98
C ASN A 718 6.54 4.45 39.64
N ALA A 719 5.95 4.91 38.57
CA ALA A 719 6.56 4.83 37.26
C ALA A 719 7.87 5.64 37.23
N PRO A 720 8.99 5.04 36.77
CA PRO A 720 10.27 5.76 36.75
C PRO A 720 10.31 6.80 35.64
N HIS A 721 10.85 7.97 35.93
CA HIS A 721 11.13 9.06 34.99
C HIS A 721 12.57 9.55 35.12
N PRO A 722 13.29 9.81 34.01
CA PRO A 722 12.90 9.47 32.60
C PRO A 722 12.79 7.97 32.38
N LEU A 723 12.20 7.58 31.22
CA LEU A 723 12.04 6.17 30.85
C LEU A 723 13.38 5.43 30.85
N PRO A 724 13.58 4.41 31.72
CA PRO A 724 14.82 3.63 31.71
C PRO A 724 14.83 2.57 30.60
N GLY A 725 16.03 2.20 30.13
CA GLY A 725 16.21 1.27 29.02
C GLY A 725 15.57 -0.10 29.24
N TRP A 726 15.63 -0.63 30.48
CA TRP A 726 15.01 -1.93 30.82
C TRP A 726 13.48 -1.90 30.65
N LEU A 727 12.84 -0.77 30.95
CA LEU A 727 11.39 -0.62 30.84
C LEU A 727 10.98 -0.39 29.37
N ALA A 728 11.76 0.40 28.61
CA ALA A 728 11.62 0.51 27.18
C ALA A 728 11.70 -0.87 26.49
N LYS A 729 12.66 -1.70 26.91
CA LYS A 729 12.80 -3.08 26.43
C LYS A 729 11.56 -3.94 26.74
N ASP A 730 10.98 -3.84 27.93
CA ASP A 730 9.73 -4.55 28.29
C ASP A 730 8.58 -4.12 27.35
N ILE A 731 8.42 -2.83 27.11
CA ILE A 731 7.38 -2.29 26.22
C ILE A 731 7.59 -2.78 24.78
N VAL A 732 8.82 -2.69 24.26
CA VAL A 732 9.17 -3.20 22.91
C VAL A 732 8.88 -4.69 22.82
N SER A 733 9.27 -5.49 23.79
CA SER A 733 9.03 -6.95 23.83
C SER A 733 7.54 -7.27 23.77
N ARG A 734 6.70 -6.52 24.50
CA ARG A 734 5.23 -6.70 24.50
C ARG A 734 4.61 -6.41 23.14
N HIS A 735 5.06 -5.37 22.45
CA HIS A 735 4.60 -5.06 21.10
C HIS A 735 5.02 -6.16 20.11
N LEU A 736 6.25 -6.66 20.21
CA LEU A 736 6.72 -7.77 19.38
C LEU A 736 5.92 -9.06 19.59
N THR A 737 5.42 -9.34 20.79
CA THR A 737 4.62 -10.54 21.07
C THR A 737 3.16 -10.45 20.62
N SER A 738 2.71 -9.27 20.13
CA SER A 738 1.35 -9.10 19.61
C SER A 738 1.02 -10.09 18.48
N PRO A 739 -0.26 -10.42 18.26
CA PRO A 739 -0.66 -11.30 17.15
C PRO A 739 -0.55 -10.64 15.77
N SER A 740 -0.35 -9.32 15.68
CA SER A 740 -0.21 -8.58 14.42
C SER A 740 0.81 -9.21 13.47
N MET A 741 0.49 -9.26 12.17
CA MET A 741 1.41 -9.77 11.14
C MET A 741 2.72 -9.00 11.13
N LEU A 742 2.66 -7.67 11.19
CA LEU A 742 3.82 -6.79 11.20
C LEU A 742 3.93 -6.07 12.55
N CYS A 743 5.14 -5.97 13.09
CA CYS A 743 5.47 -5.07 14.19
C CYS A 743 6.60 -4.15 13.72
N LEU A 744 6.24 -2.89 13.42
CA LEU A 744 7.13 -1.91 12.83
C LEU A 744 7.33 -0.76 13.82
N LEU A 745 8.53 -0.65 14.39
CA LEU A 745 8.87 0.39 15.37
C LEU A 745 9.75 1.46 14.73
N SER A 746 9.65 2.70 15.17
CA SER A 746 10.60 3.73 14.76
C SER A 746 12.03 3.35 15.16
N LEU A 747 13.03 3.87 14.43
CA LEU A 747 14.43 3.67 14.83
C LEU A 747 14.67 4.20 16.24
N GLN A 748 14.03 5.32 16.61
CA GLN A 748 14.13 5.93 17.93
C GLN A 748 13.59 5.00 19.02
N ASP A 749 12.46 4.32 18.76
CA ASP A 749 11.87 3.36 19.71
C ASP A 749 12.75 2.12 19.86
N TRP A 750 13.38 1.64 18.78
CA TRP A 750 14.40 0.59 18.87
C TRP A 750 15.62 1.03 19.69
N LEU A 751 16.12 2.24 19.49
CA LEU A 751 17.27 2.77 20.25
C LEU A 751 16.94 3.08 21.72
N SER A 752 15.66 3.22 22.05
CA SER A 752 15.23 3.53 23.43
C SER A 752 15.66 2.49 24.46
N ILE A 753 15.92 1.24 24.03
CA ILE A 753 16.32 0.13 24.89
C ILE A 753 17.79 0.22 25.35
N ASP A 754 18.62 1.00 24.67
CA ASP A 754 20.03 1.17 25.01
C ASP A 754 20.31 2.62 25.46
N GLU A 755 20.57 2.80 26.74
CA GLU A 755 20.75 4.11 27.35
C GLU A 755 22.03 4.84 26.91
N LYS A 756 22.98 4.13 26.30
CA LYS A 756 24.23 4.70 25.81
C LYS A 756 24.13 5.16 24.36
N LEU A 757 23.33 4.45 23.57
CA LEU A 757 23.22 4.68 22.13
C LEU A 757 22.02 5.57 21.76
N ARG A 758 20.99 5.68 22.59
CA ARG A 758 19.86 6.57 22.36
C ARG A 758 20.27 8.05 22.46
N LEU A 759 19.56 8.94 21.79
CA LEU A 759 19.81 10.40 21.87
C LEU A 759 19.73 10.86 23.34
N PRO A 760 20.67 11.67 23.83
CA PRO A 760 20.58 12.24 25.19
C PRO A 760 19.31 13.07 25.41
N ASP A 761 18.98 13.97 24.48
CA ASP A 761 17.76 14.76 24.49
C ASP A 761 16.66 14.04 23.68
N GLN A 762 15.66 13.52 24.39
CA GLN A 762 14.52 12.85 23.77
C GLN A 762 13.67 13.78 22.88
N ASN A 763 13.68 15.08 23.10
CA ASN A 763 12.91 16.02 22.30
C ASN A 763 13.49 16.18 20.88
N ALA A 764 14.78 15.91 20.72
CA ALA A 764 15.43 15.89 19.41
C ALA A 764 15.07 14.64 18.57
N GLU A 765 14.37 13.67 19.14
CA GLU A 765 13.89 12.47 18.42
C GLU A 765 12.65 12.73 17.54
N ARG A 766 11.96 13.86 17.74
CA ARG A 766 10.70 14.18 17.07
C ARG A 766 10.89 14.37 15.57
N ILE A 767 10.07 13.69 14.76
CA ILE A 767 10.07 13.80 13.31
C ILE A 767 9.08 14.88 12.85
N ASN A 768 7.82 14.77 13.25
CA ASN A 768 6.75 15.71 12.90
C ASN A 768 5.95 16.17 14.12
N ILE A 769 5.40 17.37 14.03
CA ILE A 769 4.44 17.94 14.98
C ILE A 769 3.21 18.40 14.17
N PRO A 770 2.18 17.56 13.98
CA PRO A 770 1.03 17.87 13.08
C PRO A 770 0.31 19.17 13.43
N ALA A 771 0.27 19.56 14.69
CA ALA A 771 -0.31 20.82 15.14
C ALA A 771 0.47 22.06 14.65
N ASN A 772 1.70 21.90 14.16
CA ASN A 772 2.51 22.97 13.59
C ASN A 772 2.51 22.89 12.06
N PRO A 773 1.69 23.70 11.35
CA PRO A 773 1.60 23.66 9.89
C PRO A 773 2.88 24.12 9.19
N ARG A 774 3.82 24.71 9.91
CA ARG A 774 5.13 25.14 9.41
C ARG A 774 6.26 24.35 10.06
N HIS A 775 6.05 23.03 10.30
CA HIS A 775 7.09 22.17 10.85
C HIS A 775 8.22 22.00 9.84
N TYR A 776 9.47 22.14 10.31
CA TYR A 776 10.66 21.86 9.50
C TYR A 776 11.06 20.40 9.69
N TRP A 777 10.93 19.58 8.65
CA TRP A 777 11.26 18.15 8.63
C TRP A 777 12.77 17.95 8.48
N ARG A 778 13.52 18.19 9.55
CA ARG A 778 14.99 18.18 9.57
C ARG A 778 15.61 17.14 10.48
N TYR A 779 14.77 16.26 11.05
CA TYR A 779 15.27 15.16 11.89
C TYR A 779 16.32 14.35 11.14
N ARG A 780 17.41 14.02 11.82
CA ARG A 780 18.48 13.19 11.31
C ARG A 780 18.98 12.27 12.40
N MET A 781 19.18 10.97 12.08
CA MET A 781 19.75 10.03 13.04
C MET A 781 21.14 10.51 13.48
N HIS A 782 21.44 10.39 14.76
CA HIS A 782 22.68 10.88 15.34
C HIS A 782 23.83 9.88 15.17
N LEU A 783 23.54 8.57 15.12
CA LEU A 783 24.50 7.53 14.80
C LEU A 783 24.65 7.40 13.28
N THR A 784 25.82 7.01 12.80
CA THR A 784 25.97 6.56 11.42
C THR A 784 25.46 5.13 11.30
N ILE A 785 25.11 4.71 10.07
CA ILE A 785 24.71 3.31 9.83
C ILE A 785 25.88 2.38 10.14
N GLU A 786 27.10 2.81 9.88
CA GLU A 786 28.33 2.08 10.23
C GLU A 786 28.45 1.90 11.76
N ASP A 787 28.09 2.91 12.56
CA ASP A 787 28.06 2.79 14.02
C ASP A 787 26.99 1.79 14.47
N LEU A 788 25.81 1.80 13.86
CA LEU A 788 24.77 0.81 14.11
C LEU A 788 25.23 -0.60 13.76
N MET A 789 25.93 -0.76 12.64
CA MET A 789 26.47 -2.07 12.24
C MET A 789 27.50 -2.60 13.23
N GLN A 790 28.21 -1.72 13.94
CA GLN A 790 29.21 -2.08 14.94
C GLN A 790 28.66 -2.18 16.38
N ALA A 791 27.40 -1.80 16.60
CA ALA A 791 26.76 -1.85 17.91
C ALA A 791 26.33 -3.28 18.30
N ASP A 792 27.29 -4.20 18.41
CA ASP A 792 27.02 -5.64 18.54
C ASP A 792 26.07 -5.98 19.71
N SER A 793 26.23 -5.32 20.87
CA SER A 793 25.36 -5.56 22.03
C SER A 793 23.90 -5.22 21.73
N LEU A 794 23.64 -4.07 21.11
CA LEU A 794 22.29 -3.66 20.70
C LEU A 794 21.74 -4.61 19.62
N ASN A 795 22.56 -4.94 18.63
CA ASN A 795 22.15 -5.78 17.50
C ASN A 795 21.75 -7.20 17.95
N GLU A 796 22.51 -7.82 18.84
CA GLU A 796 22.16 -9.13 19.42
C GLU A 796 20.94 -9.06 20.36
N GLU A 797 20.76 -7.95 21.09
CA GLU A 797 19.56 -7.72 21.90
C GLU A 797 18.31 -7.65 21.04
N ILE A 798 18.30 -6.82 19.99
CA ILE A 798 17.19 -6.70 19.03
C ILE A 798 16.87 -8.05 18.39
N LYS A 799 17.89 -8.73 17.91
CA LYS A 799 17.77 -10.06 17.28
C LYS A 799 17.16 -11.08 18.23
N THR A 800 17.56 -11.05 19.50
CA THR A 800 17.04 -11.93 20.56
C THR A 800 15.56 -11.65 20.84
N LEU A 801 15.17 -10.37 20.98
CA LEU A 801 13.78 -9.98 21.20
C LEU A 801 12.88 -10.41 20.03
N ILE A 802 13.32 -10.21 18.80
CA ILE A 802 12.59 -10.62 17.60
C ILE A 802 12.42 -12.15 17.58
N LYS A 803 13.50 -12.90 17.84
CA LYS A 803 13.45 -14.36 17.85
C LYS A 803 12.53 -14.91 18.95
N GLN A 804 12.60 -14.34 20.17
CA GLN A 804 11.79 -14.77 21.31
C GLN A 804 10.30 -14.49 21.09
N SER A 805 9.94 -13.45 20.32
CA SER A 805 8.56 -13.15 19.96
C SER A 805 7.96 -14.08 18.89
N GLY A 806 8.76 -15.00 18.34
CA GLY A 806 8.36 -15.89 17.23
C GLY A 806 8.27 -15.19 15.88
N ARG A 807 8.77 -13.95 15.76
CA ARG A 807 8.85 -13.22 14.48
C ARG A 807 10.10 -13.65 13.71
N LYS A 808 9.99 -13.58 12.40
CA LYS A 808 11.05 -13.99 11.47
C LYS A 808 11.64 -12.79 10.77
#